data_6518f24cdfea82ca43b05d4405baa6bf
#
_entry.id   6518f24cdfea82ca43b05d4405baa6bf
#
_cell.length_a   1.000
_cell.length_b   1.000
_cell.length_c   1.000
_cell.angle_alpha   90.00
_cell.angle_beta   90.00
_cell.angle_gamma   90.00
#
_symmetry.space_group_name_H-M   'P 1'
#
loop_
_entity.id
_entity.type
_entity.pdbx_description
1 polymer ?
#
loop_
_entity_poly.entity_id
_entity_poly.type
_entity_poly.pdbx_seq_one_letter_code
_entity_poly.pdbx_strand_id
1 'polypeptide(L)'
;MLPFQIESWTVPLPPVHNDPTRLESLNDIRLCEFDFLEELPAPFEPVENQSHPGRGPPILKDSFENIYDLSGERPIAEPLFRYFAYPPAGFTGSSSVVPSESQESAHFVPMEDRWRIGVPIWDRYGRDHPRLDDYPQAPGNIFNPYTQNLLKEDFPLIGQNTFFNLNVASRTIANFRQVPTPTTPFESTPTPGEEDFFGNPNGFFFLQYYTLAFELNHGDKTFKPNDWRIKVAPVINTNYLEVYELGVVSPDVAAGTRRSRGFATLEEWFLEAKLADLSPDYDFMSVRAGSQPFTSDFRGFIFSDLNRAVRLFGTRLSNRDQFNLILFDQREKDTNSFLNSFDPRGQTIFIANYFRQDFIWPGHTVQASFHFDNDQASLKYDKNGNLVRPDPVGLATPHEVNAAYFGLATDGHINELNITSAMYYVTGHDTLNPQALQPVNISAYSGALELSYSPDWIRYRASAFYASGDNNINDNIATGFDAIIDNPQFAGGEFSFWQRQSIKLLGTNLKNFNSLLPDLRASNKFQSQANFLNPGIRLFNLGMDFELTQRTRLISNCNFLYFDTTAVLQSFVFQDNIPTSIGTDLSLGVESRPLLNNNWIFRAGISGLLPGDGFQALYGPITGQVPNLFAAFTDLELAF
;
A
#
# COMPACT_ATOMS: atom_id res chain seq x y z
N MET A 1 -3.85 6.13 -9.29
CA MET A 1 -4.93 6.15 -8.30
C MET A 1 -4.88 4.82 -7.60
N LEU A 2 -4.76 4.80 -6.29
CA LEU A 2 -4.73 3.56 -5.53
C LEU A 2 -5.94 2.71 -5.92
N PRO A 3 -5.73 1.46 -6.35
CA PRO A 3 -6.75 0.49 -6.09
C PRO A 3 -7.01 0.60 -4.58
N PHE A 4 -8.24 0.56 -4.18
CA PHE A 4 -8.65 0.52 -2.81
C PHE A 4 -7.64 -0.26 -1.99
N GLN A 5 -6.76 0.39 -1.26
CA GLN A 5 -6.35 -0.15 0.00
C GLN A 5 -7.56 0.10 0.93
N ILE A 6 -8.57 -0.72 0.78
CA ILE A 6 -9.17 -1.24 1.97
C ILE A 6 -7.96 -1.81 2.66
N GLU A 7 -7.50 -1.22 3.77
CA GLU A 7 -6.57 -1.92 4.63
C GLU A 7 -7.12 -3.33 4.71
N SER A 8 -6.63 -4.16 3.80
CA SER A 8 -7.04 -5.53 3.84
C SER A 8 -6.33 -6.02 5.08
N TRP A 9 -7.08 -6.22 6.12
CA TRP A 9 -6.74 -6.97 7.32
C TRP A 9 -6.09 -8.32 6.99
N THR A 10 -5.54 -8.48 5.83
CA THR A 10 -5.18 -9.71 5.15
C THR A 10 -3.77 -9.80 4.68
N VAL A 11 -2.97 -8.72 4.83
CA VAL A 11 -1.54 -8.97 4.91
C VAL A 11 -1.32 -9.47 6.33
N PRO A 12 -0.83 -10.68 6.53
CA PRO A 12 -0.18 -10.99 7.79
C PRO A 12 1.08 -10.14 7.80
N LEU A 13 0.91 -8.87 8.10
CA LEU A 13 1.99 -8.06 8.58
C LEU A 13 2.44 -8.71 9.89
N PRO A 14 3.71 -8.55 10.23
CA PRO A 14 4.23 -9.05 11.47
C PRO A 14 3.28 -8.77 12.62
N PRO A 15 3.19 -9.67 13.58
CA PRO A 15 2.23 -9.60 14.66
C PRO A 15 2.25 -8.24 15.29
N VAL A 16 1.07 -7.72 15.39
CA VAL A 16 0.78 -6.47 16.04
C VAL A 16 1.41 -6.46 17.43
N HIS A 17 2.23 -5.45 17.67
CA HIS A 17 2.61 -4.94 18.97
C HIS A 17 3.03 -5.95 20.04
N ASN A 18 4.32 -6.17 20.10
CA ASN A 18 4.97 -6.30 21.38
C ASN A 18 5.94 -5.12 21.49
N ASP A 19 5.44 -3.99 21.93
CA ASP A 19 6.23 -2.85 22.32
C ASP A 19 7.12 -3.25 23.51
N PRO A 20 8.44 -3.23 23.41
CA PRO A 20 9.31 -3.53 24.55
C PRO A 20 9.11 -2.54 25.70
N THR A 21 8.59 -1.34 25.44
CA THR A 21 8.23 -0.37 26.49
C THR A 21 7.00 -0.83 27.30
N ARG A 22 6.14 -1.67 26.72
CA ARG A 22 5.02 -2.27 27.43
C ARG A 22 5.45 -3.28 28.50
N LEU A 23 6.67 -3.82 28.41
CA LEU A 23 7.22 -4.67 29.48
C LEU A 23 7.64 -3.85 30.71
N GLU A 24 8.07 -2.60 30.54
CA GLU A 24 8.30 -1.69 31.67
C GLU A 24 6.98 -1.26 32.29
N SER A 25 5.94 -1.01 31.46
CA SER A 25 4.60 -0.70 31.97
C SER A 25 3.93 -1.90 32.67
N LEU A 26 4.26 -3.13 32.24
CA LEU A 26 3.83 -4.34 32.96
C LEU A 26 4.52 -4.46 34.33
N ASN A 27 5.72 -3.94 34.49
CA ASN A 27 6.37 -3.86 35.80
C ASN A 27 5.71 -2.80 36.68
N ASP A 28 5.30 -1.68 36.10
CA ASP A 28 4.54 -0.64 36.81
C ASP A 28 3.12 -1.13 37.16
N ILE A 29 2.48 -1.89 36.28
CA ILE A 29 1.20 -2.55 36.57
C ILE A 29 1.34 -3.57 37.71
N ARG A 30 2.48 -4.27 37.82
CA ARG A 30 2.73 -5.17 38.94
C ARG A 30 2.94 -4.43 40.26
N LEU A 31 3.55 -3.27 40.23
CA LEU A 31 3.65 -2.41 41.42
C LEU A 31 2.26 -1.91 41.88
N CYS A 32 1.43 -1.54 40.91
CA CYS A 32 0.03 -1.17 41.21
C CYS A 32 -0.82 -2.36 41.67
N GLU A 33 -0.61 -3.57 41.13
CA GLU A 33 -1.29 -4.78 41.59
C GLU A 33 -0.87 -5.16 43.04
N PHE A 34 0.37 -4.88 43.43
CA PHE A 34 0.82 -5.16 44.79
C PHE A 34 0.14 -4.26 45.83
N ASP A 35 -0.02 -2.98 45.50
CA ASP A 35 -0.74 -2.04 46.35
C ASP A 35 -2.26 -2.36 46.43
N PHE A 36 -2.81 -2.94 45.35
CA PHE A 36 -4.23 -3.33 45.32
C PHE A 36 -4.52 -4.61 46.12
N LEU A 37 -3.54 -5.49 46.28
CA LEU A 37 -3.72 -6.75 47.02
C LEU A 37 -3.64 -6.55 48.55
N GLU A 38 -3.08 -5.44 49.03
CA GLU A 38 -3.11 -5.11 50.48
C GLU A 38 -4.48 -4.65 50.99
N GLU A 39 -5.39 -4.22 50.10
CA GLU A 39 -6.74 -3.78 50.46
C GLU A 39 -7.83 -4.85 50.24
N LEU A 40 -7.50 -6.07 49.84
CA LEU A 40 -8.48 -7.13 49.63
C LEU A 40 -8.76 -7.92 50.92
N PRO A 41 -10.03 -8.17 51.28
CA PRO A 41 -10.36 -9.02 52.42
C PRO A 41 -9.90 -10.46 52.19
N ALA A 42 -9.55 -11.14 53.28
CA ALA A 42 -8.87 -12.43 53.38
C ALA A 42 -9.24 -13.48 52.31
N PRO A 43 -8.25 -14.31 51.86
CA PRO A 43 -8.42 -15.23 50.77
C PRO A 43 -9.49 -16.29 51.04
N PHE A 44 -10.28 -16.58 50.02
CA PHE A 44 -11.24 -17.67 49.99
C PHE A 44 -10.52 -19.00 50.30
N GLU A 45 -11.07 -19.79 51.22
CA GLU A 45 -10.61 -21.15 51.47
C GLU A 45 -10.71 -22.00 50.21
N PRO A 46 -9.72 -22.86 49.91
CA PRO A 46 -9.77 -23.71 48.73
C PRO A 46 -10.91 -24.72 48.83
N VAL A 47 -11.82 -24.66 47.87
CA VAL A 47 -12.86 -25.68 47.69
C VAL A 47 -12.18 -26.99 47.31
N GLU A 48 -12.42 -28.03 48.09
CA GLU A 48 -11.93 -29.38 47.81
C GLU A 48 -12.33 -29.88 46.43
N ASN A 49 -11.33 -30.38 45.70
CA ASN A 49 -11.44 -30.98 44.39
C ASN A 49 -12.41 -32.15 44.34
N GLN A 50 -13.63 -31.92 43.85
CA GLN A 50 -14.45 -33.03 43.36
C GLN A 50 -14.06 -33.36 41.93
N SER A 51 -13.57 -34.59 41.72
CA SER A 51 -13.17 -35.13 40.45
C SER A 51 -14.36 -35.31 39.50
N HIS A 52 -14.44 -34.51 38.44
CA HIS A 52 -15.38 -34.74 37.34
C HIS A 52 -14.68 -35.55 36.21
N PRO A 53 -15.31 -36.60 35.68
CA PRO A 53 -14.79 -37.35 34.55
C PRO A 53 -15.05 -36.56 33.26
N GLY A 54 -14.00 -36.08 32.62
CA GLY A 54 -14.08 -35.33 31.35
C GLY A 54 -12.98 -34.29 31.13
N ARG A 55 -11.97 -34.25 31.97
CA ARG A 55 -10.83 -33.34 31.80
C ARG A 55 -9.97 -33.73 30.60
N GLY A 56 -9.76 -32.80 29.70
CA GLY A 56 -8.62 -32.79 28.82
C GLY A 56 -7.29 -32.93 29.57
N PRO A 57 -6.18 -33.22 28.88
CA PRO A 57 -4.91 -33.49 29.54
C PRO A 57 -4.59 -32.35 30.53
N PRO A 58 -4.08 -32.70 31.73
CA PRO A 58 -3.74 -31.72 32.74
C PRO A 58 -2.71 -30.74 32.16
N ILE A 59 -3.03 -29.47 32.24
CA ILE A 59 -2.03 -28.43 32.01
C ILE A 59 -0.98 -28.63 33.09
N LEU A 60 0.22 -29.07 32.68
CA LEU A 60 1.33 -29.32 33.58
C LEU A 60 1.65 -28.00 34.31
N LYS A 61 1.34 -27.94 35.60
CA LYS A 61 1.74 -26.83 36.48
C LYS A 61 3.24 -26.48 36.38
N ASP A 62 4.04 -27.49 36.07
CA ASP A 62 5.50 -27.35 35.96
C ASP A 62 5.98 -26.51 34.78
N SER A 63 5.14 -26.27 33.77
CA SER A 63 5.54 -25.45 32.63
C SER A 63 5.39 -23.94 32.89
N PHE A 64 4.57 -23.53 33.86
CA PHE A 64 4.42 -22.12 34.21
C PHE A 64 5.41 -21.65 35.28
N GLU A 65 5.79 -22.52 36.22
CA GLU A 65 6.79 -22.17 37.26
C GLU A 65 8.20 -21.98 36.68
N ASN A 66 8.50 -22.58 35.54
CA ASN A 66 9.81 -22.40 34.88
C ASN A 66 9.94 -21.15 34.01
N ILE A 67 8.83 -20.45 33.73
CA ILE A 67 8.86 -19.24 32.89
C ILE A 67 9.14 -18.00 33.74
N TYR A 68 8.87 -18.03 35.04
CA TYR A 68 9.03 -16.89 35.95
C TYR A 68 9.79 -17.28 37.22
N ASP A 69 11.03 -17.73 37.08
CA ASP A 69 11.93 -17.81 38.22
C ASP A 69 12.43 -16.40 38.57
N LEU A 70 11.72 -15.73 39.43
CA LEU A 70 12.03 -14.39 39.95
C LEU A 70 13.14 -14.42 41.01
N SER A 71 13.77 -15.56 41.30
CA SER A 71 14.80 -15.69 42.34
C SER A 71 16.13 -15.03 42.00
N GLY A 72 16.34 -14.54 40.81
CA GLY A 72 17.49 -13.70 40.44
C GLY A 72 18.86 -14.39 40.41
N GLU A 73 18.95 -15.70 40.66
CA GLU A 73 20.23 -16.42 40.81
C GLU A 73 20.62 -17.32 39.60
N ARG A 74 19.94 -17.26 38.49
CA ARG A 74 20.50 -17.83 37.27
C ARG A 74 21.34 -16.75 36.59
N PRO A 75 22.62 -16.98 36.34
CA PRO A 75 23.33 -16.20 35.36
C PRO A 75 22.60 -16.45 34.07
N ILE A 76 21.79 -15.49 33.65
CA ILE A 76 21.26 -15.46 32.29
C ILE A 76 22.52 -15.40 31.45
N ALA A 77 22.96 -16.54 30.91
CA ALA A 77 23.93 -16.53 29.84
C ALA A 77 23.27 -15.62 28.80
N GLU A 78 23.73 -14.37 28.73
CA GLU A 78 23.25 -13.44 27.74
C GLU A 78 23.49 -14.14 26.39
N PRO A 79 22.45 -14.59 25.69
CA PRO A 79 22.67 -15.20 24.40
C PRO A 79 23.39 -14.15 23.57
N LEU A 80 24.45 -14.55 22.87
CA LEU A 80 25.14 -13.71 21.88
C LEU A 80 24.15 -13.01 20.91
N PHE A 81 22.91 -13.42 20.93
CA PHE A 81 21.78 -12.98 20.14
C PHE A 81 20.59 -12.52 21.00
N ARG A 82 20.82 -11.86 22.13
CA ARG A 82 19.75 -11.30 22.96
C ARG A 82 18.75 -10.47 22.14
N TYR A 83 19.25 -9.79 21.11
CA TYR A 83 18.45 -9.01 20.18
C TYR A 83 17.49 -9.82 19.32
N PHE A 84 17.69 -11.10 19.16
CA PHE A 84 16.81 -11.99 18.42
C PHE A 84 15.74 -12.67 19.29
N ALA A 85 15.78 -12.49 20.59
CA ALA A 85 14.89 -13.14 21.54
C ALA A 85 13.64 -12.28 21.86
N TYR A 86 13.69 -10.98 21.60
CA TYR A 86 12.57 -10.09 21.81
C TYR A 86 11.68 -10.02 20.56
N PRO A 87 10.35 -10.01 20.74
CA PRO A 87 9.49 -9.72 19.60
C PRO A 87 9.82 -8.32 19.07
N PRO A 88 9.74 -8.11 17.75
CA PRO A 88 10.02 -6.82 17.15
C PRO A 88 9.06 -5.76 17.69
N ALA A 89 9.55 -4.56 17.88
CA ALA A 89 8.68 -3.41 17.94
C ALA A 89 7.86 -3.39 16.65
N GLY A 90 6.54 -3.42 16.77
CA GLY A 90 5.68 -3.65 15.63
C GLY A 90 5.88 -2.63 14.51
N PHE A 91 5.69 -3.07 13.29
CA PHE A 91 5.61 -2.20 12.14
C PHE A 91 4.36 -1.32 12.24
N THR A 92 4.50 -0.02 12.28
CA THR A 92 3.41 0.95 12.48
C THR A 92 2.96 1.61 11.17
N GLY A 93 2.93 0.86 10.08
CA GLY A 93 2.45 1.35 8.79
C GLY A 93 3.43 2.28 8.08
N SER A 94 2.92 3.17 7.25
CA SER A 94 3.72 4.02 6.35
C SER A 94 4.72 4.95 7.04
N SER A 95 4.64 5.08 8.35
CA SER A 95 5.57 5.93 9.10
C SER A 95 6.68 5.18 9.80
N SER A 96 6.56 3.90 10.04
CA SER A 96 7.48 3.07 10.85
C SER A 96 7.86 3.70 12.22
N VAL A 97 7.12 4.72 12.65
CA VAL A 97 7.37 5.40 13.92
C VAL A 97 6.50 4.76 14.97
N VAL A 98 7.13 4.11 15.94
CA VAL A 98 6.49 3.75 17.20
C VAL A 98 6.69 4.94 18.13
N PRO A 99 5.63 5.67 18.54
CA PRO A 99 5.76 6.69 19.57
C PRO A 99 6.32 6.04 20.84
N SER A 100 7.34 6.65 21.45
CA SER A 100 7.73 6.22 22.77
C SER A 100 6.62 6.51 23.78
N GLU A 101 6.48 5.73 24.84
CA GLU A 101 5.49 5.97 25.90
C GLU A 101 5.62 7.38 26.49
N SER A 102 6.83 7.95 26.52
CA SER A 102 7.07 9.33 26.92
C SER A 102 6.46 10.37 25.99
N GLN A 103 6.05 9.98 24.79
CA GLN A 103 5.36 10.83 23.80
C GLN A 103 3.84 10.68 23.88
N GLU A 104 3.33 9.75 24.65
CA GLU A 104 1.91 9.67 24.90
C GLU A 104 1.48 10.91 25.69
N SER A 105 0.64 11.71 25.08
CA SER A 105 0.05 12.88 25.71
C SER A 105 -0.73 12.46 26.95
N ALA A 106 -0.59 13.22 28.06
CA ALA A 106 -1.49 13.08 29.20
C ALA A 106 -2.97 13.31 28.86
N HIS A 107 -3.24 13.76 27.64
CA HIS A 107 -4.58 13.93 27.06
C HIS A 107 -4.94 12.83 26.06
N PHE A 108 -4.29 11.68 26.13
CA PHE A 108 -4.62 10.53 25.29
C PHE A 108 -6.11 10.21 25.41
N VAL A 109 -6.83 10.32 24.30
CA VAL A 109 -8.20 9.87 24.17
C VAL A 109 -8.15 8.52 23.48
N PRO A 110 -8.48 7.43 24.17
CA PRO A 110 -8.46 6.13 23.53
C PRO A 110 -9.41 6.11 22.34
N MET A 111 -8.93 5.54 21.23
CA MET A 111 -9.75 5.30 20.04
C MET A 111 -10.89 4.36 20.39
N GLU A 112 -12.13 4.65 19.96
CA GLU A 112 -13.19 3.67 19.99
C GLU A 112 -12.89 2.57 18.99
N ASP A 113 -12.79 1.35 19.47
CA ASP A 113 -12.56 0.17 18.67
C ASP A 113 -13.32 -1.04 19.23
N ARG A 114 -13.30 -2.12 18.48
CA ARG A 114 -14.04 -3.34 18.82
C ARG A 114 -13.42 -4.09 20.01
N TRP A 115 -12.18 -3.84 20.36
CA TRP A 115 -11.51 -4.47 21.49
C TRP A 115 -12.03 -4.00 22.85
N ARG A 116 -12.80 -2.90 22.87
CA ARG A 116 -13.47 -2.38 24.05
C ARG A 116 -14.86 -2.94 24.24
N ILE A 117 -15.37 -3.69 23.27
CA ILE A 117 -16.65 -4.37 23.37
C ILE A 117 -16.45 -5.55 24.31
N GLY A 118 -17.37 -5.70 25.27
CA GLY A 118 -17.33 -6.83 26.18
C GLY A 118 -17.48 -8.19 25.47
N VAL A 119 -17.18 -9.26 26.18
CA VAL A 119 -17.28 -10.63 25.65
C VAL A 119 -18.72 -10.92 25.20
N PRO A 120 -18.92 -11.49 23.98
CA PRO A 120 -20.26 -11.82 23.49
C PRO A 120 -20.97 -12.87 24.34
N ILE A 121 -22.30 -12.76 24.40
CA ILE A 121 -23.18 -13.71 25.15
C ILE A 121 -23.40 -14.97 24.29
N TRP A 122 -22.38 -15.69 23.96
CA TRP A 122 -22.52 -16.99 23.30
C TRP A 122 -21.53 -17.99 23.89
N ASP A 123 -21.92 -19.26 23.91
CA ASP A 123 -21.12 -20.32 24.48
C ASP A 123 -20.27 -20.97 23.38
N ARG A 124 -18.96 -20.70 23.40
CA ARG A 124 -17.99 -21.27 22.46
C ARG A 124 -17.75 -22.78 22.73
N TYR A 125 -17.94 -23.21 23.95
CA TYR A 125 -17.55 -24.55 24.39
C TYR A 125 -18.70 -25.56 24.42
N GLY A 126 -19.92 -25.11 24.12
CA GLY A 126 -21.11 -25.96 24.09
C GLY A 126 -22.07 -25.73 25.28
N ARG A 127 -23.17 -26.49 25.26
CA ARG A 127 -24.32 -26.24 26.13
C ARG A 127 -24.06 -26.44 27.62
N ASP A 128 -23.04 -27.17 28.00
CA ASP A 128 -22.70 -27.51 29.38
C ASP A 128 -21.69 -26.55 30.02
N HIS A 129 -21.25 -25.54 29.28
CA HIS A 129 -20.33 -24.54 29.81
C HIS A 129 -21.11 -23.45 30.53
N PRO A 130 -20.78 -23.10 31.80
CA PRO A 130 -21.43 -22.01 32.47
C PRO A 130 -21.21 -20.68 31.75
N ARG A 131 -22.23 -19.91 31.57
CA ARG A 131 -22.14 -18.57 31.04
C ARG A 131 -21.28 -17.72 31.96
N LEU A 132 -20.33 -16.99 31.39
CA LEU A 132 -19.54 -16.00 32.12
C LEU A 132 -20.37 -14.71 32.16
N ASP A 133 -21.27 -14.61 33.14
CA ASP A 133 -22.14 -13.44 33.31
C ASP A 133 -21.42 -12.24 33.96
N ASP A 134 -20.12 -12.40 34.26
CA ASP A 134 -19.36 -11.47 35.10
C ASP A 134 -18.71 -10.33 34.30
N TYR A 135 -18.73 -10.41 32.97
CA TYR A 135 -18.12 -9.38 32.12
C TYR A 135 -19.12 -8.29 31.75
N PRO A 136 -18.73 -7.02 31.83
CA PRO A 136 -19.58 -5.93 31.37
C PRO A 136 -19.82 -6.09 29.87
N GLN A 137 -21.06 -6.21 29.48
CA GLN A 137 -21.47 -6.37 28.09
C GLN A 137 -22.19 -5.12 27.62
N ALA A 138 -21.75 -4.54 26.49
CA ALA A 138 -22.51 -3.51 25.83
C ALA A 138 -23.66 -4.16 25.05
N PRO A 139 -24.91 -3.65 25.17
CA PRO A 139 -26.01 -4.14 24.34
C PRO A 139 -25.67 -4.04 22.85
N GLY A 140 -25.84 -5.14 22.13
CA GLY A 140 -25.56 -5.18 20.72
C GLY A 140 -26.53 -4.33 19.90
N ASN A 141 -26.03 -3.70 18.84
CA ASN A 141 -26.81 -2.99 17.84
C ASN A 141 -26.23 -3.23 16.45
N ILE A 142 -27.04 -3.79 15.56
CA ILE A 142 -26.62 -4.16 14.20
C ILE A 142 -26.11 -2.96 13.35
N PHE A 143 -26.55 -1.75 13.67
CA PHE A 143 -26.13 -0.52 12.96
C PHE A 143 -24.95 0.19 13.63
N ASN A 144 -24.53 -0.26 14.80
CA ASN A 144 -23.40 0.31 15.51
C ASN A 144 -22.23 -0.69 15.52
N PRO A 145 -21.15 -0.44 14.75
CA PRO A 145 -20.00 -1.36 14.68
C PRO A 145 -19.19 -1.40 15.99
N TYR A 146 -19.42 -0.47 16.91
CA TYR A 146 -18.70 -0.38 18.20
C TYR A 146 -19.41 -1.08 19.36
N THR A 147 -20.58 -1.64 19.12
CA THR A 147 -21.27 -2.52 20.07
C THR A 147 -21.23 -3.95 19.55
N GLN A 148 -21.62 -4.92 20.37
CA GLN A 148 -21.68 -6.32 19.95
C GLN A 148 -22.59 -6.46 18.72
N ASN A 149 -22.02 -6.99 17.62
CA ASN A 149 -22.67 -6.99 16.34
C ASN A 149 -22.39 -8.27 15.55
N LEU A 150 -23.44 -8.96 15.16
CA LEU A 150 -23.37 -10.17 14.34
C LEU A 150 -22.67 -9.91 12.98
N LEU A 151 -22.86 -8.73 12.40
CA LEU A 151 -22.25 -8.34 11.13
C LEU A 151 -20.76 -7.99 11.26
N LYS A 152 -20.21 -7.97 12.47
CA LYS A 152 -18.82 -7.62 12.78
C LYS A 152 -18.07 -8.73 13.53
N GLU A 153 -18.52 -9.98 13.37
CA GLU A 153 -17.84 -11.17 13.91
C GLU A 153 -17.86 -11.33 15.43
N ASP A 154 -18.71 -10.59 16.16
CA ASP A 154 -18.78 -10.72 17.63
C ASP A 154 -19.51 -11.98 18.06
N PHE A 155 -20.40 -12.49 17.21
CA PHE A 155 -21.14 -13.72 17.42
C PHE A 155 -20.97 -14.65 16.24
N PRO A 156 -20.90 -15.97 16.43
CA PRO A 156 -20.91 -16.91 15.34
C PRO A 156 -22.28 -16.87 14.62
N LEU A 157 -22.23 -16.87 13.27
CA LEU A 157 -23.41 -16.96 12.44
C LEU A 157 -23.91 -18.41 12.34
N ILE A 158 -22.98 -19.37 12.24
CA ILE A 158 -23.26 -20.81 12.10
C ILE A 158 -22.41 -21.59 13.10
N GLY A 159 -23.05 -22.44 13.91
CA GLY A 159 -22.37 -23.24 14.92
C GLY A 159 -21.68 -22.36 15.96
N GLN A 160 -20.44 -22.70 16.31
CA GLN A 160 -19.63 -21.99 17.33
C GLN A 160 -18.42 -21.26 16.76
N ASN A 161 -18.07 -21.53 15.49
CA ASN A 161 -16.77 -21.13 14.92
C ASN A 161 -16.88 -20.49 13.54
N THR A 162 -18.09 -20.23 13.01
CA THR A 162 -18.27 -19.57 11.73
C THR A 162 -18.85 -18.17 11.93
N PHE A 163 -18.09 -17.17 11.53
CA PHE A 163 -18.39 -15.76 11.77
C PHE A 163 -18.60 -15.03 10.43
N PHE A 164 -19.39 -13.99 10.47
CA PHE A 164 -19.69 -13.16 9.31
C PHE A 164 -19.23 -11.72 9.55
N ASN A 165 -18.61 -11.14 8.52
CA ASN A 165 -18.22 -9.74 8.52
C ASN A 165 -18.80 -9.02 7.29
N LEU A 166 -19.52 -7.94 7.55
CA LEU A 166 -19.96 -7.01 6.53
C LEU A 166 -19.19 -5.71 6.66
N ASN A 167 -18.55 -5.30 5.59
CA ASN A 167 -17.92 -3.99 5.49
C ASN A 167 -18.55 -3.22 4.32
N VAL A 168 -19.04 -2.01 4.62
CA VAL A 168 -19.62 -1.11 3.61
C VAL A 168 -18.77 0.15 3.60
N ALA A 169 -18.20 0.48 2.45
CA ALA A 169 -17.36 1.67 2.32
C ALA A 169 -17.81 2.56 1.17
N SER A 170 -17.67 3.86 1.39
CA SER A 170 -17.87 4.91 0.39
C SER A 170 -16.61 5.75 0.33
N ARG A 171 -16.01 5.89 -0.86
CA ARG A 171 -14.85 6.75 -1.06
C ARG A 171 -15.11 7.74 -2.17
N THR A 172 -14.91 9.03 -1.86
CA THR A 172 -15.13 10.16 -2.75
C THR A 172 -13.82 10.88 -2.95
N ILE A 173 -13.38 11.00 -4.21
CA ILE A 173 -12.16 11.73 -4.57
C ILE A 173 -12.52 12.83 -5.55
N ALA A 174 -12.13 14.06 -5.24
CA ALA A 174 -12.19 15.19 -6.16
C ALA A 174 -10.78 15.76 -6.33
N ASN A 175 -10.36 16.02 -7.57
CA ASN A 175 -9.04 16.53 -7.87
C ASN A 175 -9.12 17.59 -8.97
N PHE A 176 -8.71 18.80 -8.63
CA PHE A 176 -8.37 19.84 -9.58
C PHE A 176 -6.87 19.82 -9.83
N ARG A 177 -6.46 19.91 -11.09
CA ARG A 177 -5.04 19.82 -11.45
C ARG A 177 -4.70 20.65 -12.66
N GLN A 178 -3.47 21.10 -12.70
CA GLN A 178 -2.84 21.66 -13.88
C GLN A 178 -1.72 20.74 -14.33
N VAL A 179 -1.84 20.15 -15.49
CA VAL A 179 -0.85 19.25 -16.09
C VAL A 179 -0.72 19.57 -17.57
N PRO A 180 0.46 19.43 -18.18
CA PRO A 180 0.59 19.55 -19.63
C PRO A 180 -0.40 18.60 -20.33
N THR A 181 -1.22 19.15 -21.20
CA THR A 181 -2.27 18.40 -21.90
C THR A 181 -1.94 18.43 -23.38
N PRO A 182 -1.40 17.34 -23.98
CA PRO A 182 -1.03 17.32 -25.39
C PRO A 182 -2.26 17.48 -26.27
N THR A 183 -2.17 18.40 -27.19
CA THR A 183 -3.13 18.62 -28.27
C THR A 183 -2.36 18.93 -29.54
N THR A 184 -2.95 18.78 -30.70
CA THR A 184 -2.30 19.20 -31.94
C THR A 184 -2.91 20.49 -32.44
N PRO A 185 -2.14 21.33 -33.15
CA PRO A 185 -2.67 22.54 -33.78
C PRO A 185 -3.81 22.28 -34.77
N PHE A 186 -3.94 21.03 -35.22
CA PHE A 186 -4.95 20.60 -36.20
C PHE A 186 -6.24 20.06 -35.55
N GLU A 187 -6.17 19.59 -34.31
CA GLU A 187 -7.32 18.99 -33.62
C GLU A 187 -8.17 20.03 -32.90
N SER A 188 -7.78 21.28 -33.02
CA SER A 188 -8.45 22.44 -32.46
C SER A 188 -8.58 22.44 -30.93
N THR A 189 -7.81 23.26 -30.31
CA THR A 189 -8.12 23.74 -28.98
C THR A 189 -9.52 24.39 -28.99
N PRO A 190 -10.34 24.23 -27.93
CA PRO A 190 -11.59 24.98 -27.81
C PRO A 190 -11.36 26.48 -27.66
N THR A 191 -10.11 26.92 -27.47
CA THR A 191 -9.73 28.32 -27.30
C THR A 191 -9.07 28.82 -28.60
N PRO A 192 -9.74 29.61 -29.41
CA PRO A 192 -9.16 30.12 -30.66
C PRO A 192 -7.87 30.92 -30.42
N GLY A 193 -6.84 30.63 -31.19
CA GLY A 193 -5.56 31.31 -31.12
C GLY A 193 -4.53 30.73 -30.15
N GLU A 194 -4.84 29.65 -29.46
CA GLU A 194 -3.88 28.84 -28.74
C GLU A 194 -3.33 27.75 -29.70
N GLU A 195 -2.11 27.95 -30.15
CA GLU A 195 -1.45 27.06 -31.11
C GLU A 195 -0.36 26.19 -30.46
N ASP A 196 -0.29 26.20 -29.13
CA ASP A 196 0.72 25.47 -28.39
C ASP A 196 0.39 23.98 -28.32
N PHE A 197 1.42 23.14 -28.48
CA PHE A 197 1.28 21.68 -28.46
C PHE A 197 0.78 21.14 -27.11
N PHE A 198 1.06 21.86 -26.02
CA PHE A 198 0.57 21.60 -24.68
C PHE A 198 -0.29 22.79 -24.24
N GLY A 199 -1.55 22.78 -24.67
CA GLY A 199 -2.48 23.89 -24.46
C GLY A 199 -2.91 24.09 -23.00
N ASN A 200 -4.19 24.35 -22.77
CA ASN A 200 -4.71 24.66 -21.43
C ASN A 200 -4.50 23.51 -20.43
N PRO A 201 -3.72 23.71 -19.36
CA PRO A 201 -3.35 22.63 -18.44
C PRO A 201 -4.45 22.24 -17.45
N ASN A 202 -5.53 23.03 -17.35
CA ASN A 202 -6.55 22.84 -16.34
C ASN A 202 -7.35 21.55 -16.56
N GLY A 203 -7.64 20.85 -15.50
CA GLY A 203 -8.48 19.66 -15.53
C GLY A 203 -9.09 19.37 -14.16
N PHE A 204 -10.24 18.77 -14.19
CA PHE A 204 -10.94 18.31 -13.00
C PHE A 204 -11.36 16.86 -13.17
N PHE A 205 -11.17 16.03 -12.16
CA PHE A 205 -11.79 14.71 -12.13
C PHE A 205 -12.40 14.40 -10.77
N PHE A 206 -13.47 13.63 -10.83
CA PHE A 206 -14.22 13.16 -9.69
C PHE A 206 -14.40 11.66 -9.78
N LEU A 207 -14.23 10.98 -8.65
CA LEU A 207 -14.40 9.53 -8.53
C LEU A 207 -15.19 9.22 -7.28
N GLN A 208 -16.20 8.40 -7.43
CA GLN A 208 -16.98 7.85 -6.34
C GLN A 208 -16.95 6.33 -6.39
N TYR A 209 -16.61 5.71 -5.27
CA TYR A 209 -16.66 4.26 -5.11
C TYR A 209 -17.63 3.88 -3.99
N TYR A 210 -18.39 2.83 -4.21
CA TYR A 210 -19.16 2.14 -3.19
C TYR A 210 -18.75 0.68 -3.15
N THR A 211 -18.27 0.22 -2.01
CA THR A 211 -17.81 -1.14 -1.79
C THR A 211 -18.71 -1.84 -0.78
N LEU A 212 -19.13 -3.05 -1.10
CA LEU A 212 -19.85 -3.95 -0.20
C LEU A 212 -19.01 -5.21 -0.06
N ALA A 213 -18.37 -5.41 1.08
CA ALA A 213 -17.55 -6.59 1.32
C ALA A 213 -18.24 -7.55 2.29
N PHE A 214 -18.46 -8.77 1.84
CA PHE A 214 -19.02 -9.88 2.60
C PHE A 214 -17.90 -10.88 2.86
N GLU A 215 -17.69 -11.22 4.13
CA GLU A 215 -16.64 -12.15 4.51
C GLU A 215 -17.19 -13.18 5.49
N LEU A 216 -16.95 -14.46 5.20
CA LEU A 216 -17.29 -15.59 6.05
C LEU A 216 -16.00 -16.27 6.51
N ASN A 217 -15.81 -16.39 7.80
CA ASN A 217 -14.62 -16.92 8.42
C ASN A 217 -14.95 -18.09 9.35
N HIS A 218 -14.11 -19.11 9.34
CA HIS A 218 -14.23 -20.26 10.23
C HIS A 218 -12.94 -20.49 11.00
N GLY A 219 -13.07 -20.79 12.28
CA GLY A 219 -11.95 -21.12 13.15
C GLY A 219 -12.02 -20.40 14.49
N ASP A 220 -10.97 -20.53 15.26
CA ASP A 220 -10.80 -19.83 16.53
C ASP A 220 -10.20 -18.43 16.29
N LYS A 221 -11.07 -17.48 16.01
CA LYS A 221 -10.69 -16.14 15.55
C LYS A 221 -9.83 -15.34 16.51
N THR A 222 -9.89 -15.64 17.78
CA THR A 222 -9.27 -14.79 18.80
C THR A 222 -7.75 -14.92 18.81
N PHE A 223 -7.22 -16.09 18.49
CA PHE A 223 -5.80 -16.40 18.73
C PHE A 223 -5.10 -17.17 17.60
N LYS A 224 -5.84 -17.68 16.62
CA LYS A 224 -5.30 -18.55 15.58
C LYS A 224 -5.67 -18.06 14.19
N PRO A 225 -4.83 -18.35 13.18
CA PRO A 225 -5.21 -18.18 11.78
C PRO A 225 -6.50 -18.94 11.47
N ASN A 226 -7.35 -18.35 10.63
CA ASN A 226 -8.61 -18.96 10.21
C ASN A 226 -8.36 -20.31 9.54
N ASP A 227 -9.22 -21.30 9.80
CA ASP A 227 -9.17 -22.59 9.10
C ASP A 227 -9.54 -22.42 7.63
N TRP A 228 -10.57 -21.60 7.36
CA TRP A 228 -10.89 -21.14 6.01
C TRP A 228 -11.59 -19.78 6.05
N ARG A 229 -11.53 -19.08 4.93
CA ARG A 229 -12.16 -17.77 4.74
C ARG A 229 -12.66 -17.61 3.31
N ILE A 230 -13.85 -17.05 3.15
CA ILE A 230 -14.43 -16.69 1.86
C ILE A 230 -14.72 -15.20 1.90
N LYS A 231 -14.29 -14.47 0.90
CA LYS A 231 -14.59 -13.04 0.74
C LYS A 231 -15.15 -12.74 -0.64
N VAL A 232 -16.12 -11.84 -0.69
CA VAL A 232 -16.74 -11.35 -1.92
C VAL A 232 -17.04 -9.87 -1.75
N ALA A 233 -16.48 -9.04 -2.62
CA ALA A 233 -16.61 -7.58 -2.53
C ALA A 233 -16.96 -6.96 -3.88
N PRO A 234 -18.26 -6.82 -4.21
CA PRO A 234 -18.70 -5.98 -5.33
C PRO A 234 -18.39 -4.51 -5.07
N VAL A 235 -17.99 -3.82 -6.14
CA VAL A 235 -17.67 -2.40 -6.15
C VAL A 235 -18.40 -1.72 -7.31
N ILE A 236 -18.99 -0.56 -7.00
CA ILE A 236 -19.61 0.32 -7.99
C ILE A 236 -18.80 1.61 -8.03
N ASN A 237 -18.45 2.06 -9.23
CA ASN A 237 -17.78 3.33 -9.47
C ASN A 237 -18.61 4.22 -10.36
N THR A 238 -18.60 5.52 -10.06
CA THR A 238 -18.98 6.59 -10.99
C THR A 238 -17.83 7.58 -11.08
N ASN A 239 -17.52 8.02 -12.29
CA ASN A 239 -16.42 8.94 -12.53
C ASN A 239 -16.79 10.02 -13.52
N TYR A 240 -16.15 11.20 -13.34
CA TYR A 240 -16.29 12.35 -14.19
C TYR A 240 -14.91 12.95 -14.47
N LEU A 241 -14.69 13.34 -15.72
CA LEU A 241 -13.48 14.05 -16.15
C LEU A 241 -13.89 15.26 -16.98
N GLU A 242 -13.29 16.40 -16.68
CA GLU A 242 -13.36 17.62 -17.45
C GLU A 242 -11.95 18.13 -17.72
N VAL A 243 -11.67 18.45 -18.96
CA VAL A 243 -10.42 19.06 -19.43
C VAL A 243 -10.78 20.24 -20.33
N TYR A 244 -9.78 21.04 -20.69
CA TYR A 244 -10.03 22.25 -21.48
C TYR A 244 -9.53 22.12 -22.92
N GLU A 245 -9.08 20.91 -23.31
CA GLU A 245 -8.59 20.61 -24.65
C GLU A 245 -9.37 19.48 -25.31
N LEU A 246 -9.58 19.56 -26.62
CA LEU A 246 -10.19 18.51 -27.43
C LEU A 246 -9.19 17.34 -27.66
N GLY A 247 -9.70 16.19 -28.06
CA GLY A 247 -8.86 15.02 -28.33
C GLY A 247 -8.35 14.27 -27.07
N VAL A 248 -8.55 14.80 -25.85
CA VAL A 248 -8.03 14.24 -24.60
C VAL A 248 -8.96 13.21 -23.97
N VAL A 249 -10.27 13.48 -23.93
CA VAL A 249 -11.26 12.53 -23.39
C VAL A 249 -11.55 11.38 -24.34
N SER A 250 -11.31 11.60 -25.64
CA SER A 250 -11.41 10.63 -26.73
C SER A 250 -10.59 11.15 -27.91
N PRO A 251 -9.97 10.29 -28.74
CA PRO A 251 -9.39 10.70 -30.00
C PRO A 251 -10.39 11.36 -30.97
N ASP A 252 -11.67 11.04 -30.84
CA ASP A 252 -12.74 11.72 -31.56
C ASP A 252 -13.02 13.07 -30.90
N VAL A 253 -12.62 14.16 -31.54
CA VAL A 253 -12.83 15.53 -31.07
C VAL A 253 -14.30 15.89 -30.91
N ALA A 254 -15.22 15.23 -31.63
CA ALA A 254 -16.64 15.42 -31.47
C ALA A 254 -17.17 14.95 -30.10
N ALA A 255 -16.42 14.13 -29.38
CA ALA A 255 -16.72 13.74 -28.00
C ALA A 255 -16.58 14.91 -27.00
N GLY A 256 -15.96 16.01 -27.41
CA GLY A 256 -15.79 17.22 -26.58
C GLY A 256 -14.76 17.06 -25.48
N THR A 257 -14.92 17.85 -24.41
CA THR A 257 -13.95 18.00 -23.32
C THR A 257 -14.40 17.38 -21.99
N ARG A 258 -15.55 16.72 -21.97
CA ARG A 258 -16.15 16.17 -20.75
C ARG A 258 -16.51 14.69 -20.94
N ARG A 259 -16.35 13.92 -19.87
CA ARG A 259 -16.72 12.51 -19.87
C ARG A 259 -17.29 12.11 -18.51
N SER A 260 -18.43 11.41 -18.53
CA SER A 260 -19.00 10.73 -17.37
C SER A 260 -19.15 9.25 -17.68
N ARG A 261 -18.73 8.38 -16.76
CA ARG A 261 -18.79 6.92 -16.88
C ARG A 261 -19.17 6.29 -15.55
N GLY A 262 -19.73 5.09 -15.62
CA GLY A 262 -19.96 4.22 -14.49
C GLY A 262 -19.45 2.82 -14.79
N PHE A 263 -19.03 2.11 -13.77
CA PHE A 263 -18.58 0.72 -13.85
C PHE A 263 -18.90 -0.01 -12.56
N ALA A 264 -19.26 -1.29 -12.67
CA ALA A 264 -19.49 -2.15 -11.52
C ALA A 264 -18.86 -3.51 -11.77
N THR A 265 -18.23 -4.07 -10.76
CA THR A 265 -17.55 -5.36 -10.85
C THR A 265 -17.46 -6.04 -9.50
N LEU A 266 -17.11 -7.32 -9.53
CA LEU A 266 -16.65 -8.07 -8.37
C LEU A 266 -15.15 -7.89 -8.25
N GLU A 267 -14.71 -6.90 -7.47
CA GLU A 267 -13.32 -6.48 -7.40
C GLU A 267 -12.46 -7.45 -6.59
N GLU A 268 -12.88 -7.79 -5.38
CA GLU A 268 -12.20 -8.74 -4.52
C GLU A 268 -13.08 -9.96 -4.25
N TRP A 269 -12.55 -11.14 -4.50
CA TRP A 269 -13.21 -12.40 -4.20
C TRP A 269 -12.18 -13.51 -4.10
N PHE A 270 -12.19 -14.26 -3.01
CA PHE A 270 -11.26 -15.37 -2.84
C PHE A 270 -11.78 -16.42 -1.85
N LEU A 271 -11.18 -17.59 -1.96
CA LEU A 271 -11.20 -18.65 -0.96
C LEU A 271 -9.80 -18.78 -0.37
N GLU A 272 -9.71 -18.83 0.94
CA GLU A 272 -8.49 -19.14 1.70
C GLU A 272 -8.71 -20.39 2.53
N ALA A 273 -7.71 -21.24 2.61
CA ALA A 273 -7.71 -22.42 3.45
C ALA A 273 -6.34 -22.58 4.11
N LYS A 274 -6.34 -22.81 5.42
CA LYS A 274 -5.15 -23.18 6.18
C LYS A 274 -4.80 -24.64 5.85
N LEU A 275 -3.56 -24.87 5.42
CA LEU A 275 -3.06 -26.18 5.06
C LEU A 275 -2.47 -26.91 6.25
N ALA A 276 -1.76 -26.18 7.12
CA ALA A 276 -1.10 -26.76 8.28
C ALA A 276 -0.80 -25.71 9.36
N ASP A 277 -0.79 -26.14 10.60
CA ASP A 277 -0.10 -25.46 11.70
C ASP A 277 1.35 -25.92 11.70
N LEU A 278 2.31 -25.01 11.69
CA LEU A 278 3.74 -25.30 11.58
C LEU A 278 4.44 -25.37 12.95
N SER A 279 3.85 -24.73 13.95
CA SER A 279 4.34 -24.76 15.34
C SER A 279 3.22 -24.54 16.35
N PRO A 280 3.46 -24.86 17.65
CA PRO A 280 2.53 -24.51 18.73
C PRO A 280 2.36 -23.00 18.94
N ASP A 281 3.28 -22.19 18.42
CA ASP A 281 3.31 -20.73 18.56
C ASP A 281 2.54 -20.01 17.44
N TYR A 282 1.51 -20.69 16.89
CA TYR A 282 0.61 -20.18 15.84
C TYR A 282 1.27 -19.93 14.48
N ASP A 283 2.44 -20.50 14.21
CA ASP A 283 2.97 -20.54 12.86
C ASP A 283 2.11 -21.43 11.97
N PHE A 284 1.88 -20.99 10.76
CA PHE A 284 0.94 -21.64 9.85
C PHE A 284 1.38 -21.55 8.39
N MET A 285 0.71 -22.33 7.57
CA MET A 285 0.78 -22.27 6.11
C MET A 285 -0.64 -22.29 5.55
N SER A 286 -0.97 -21.32 4.70
CA SER A 286 -2.28 -21.17 4.05
C SER A 286 -2.14 -20.99 2.55
N VAL A 287 -3.19 -21.37 1.82
CA VAL A 287 -3.36 -21.08 0.39
C VAL A 287 -4.56 -20.18 0.20
N ARG A 288 -4.43 -19.20 -0.68
CA ARG A 288 -5.54 -18.31 -1.09
C ARG A 288 -5.62 -18.27 -2.61
N ALA A 289 -6.82 -18.44 -3.16
CA ALA A 289 -7.08 -18.39 -4.59
C ALA A 289 -8.25 -17.47 -4.91
N GLY A 290 -8.10 -16.58 -5.87
CA GLY A 290 -9.10 -15.60 -6.29
C GLY A 290 -8.51 -14.23 -6.54
N SER A 291 -9.39 -13.22 -6.72
CA SER A 291 -8.99 -11.82 -6.84
C SER A 291 -8.68 -11.27 -5.45
N GLN A 292 -7.44 -10.89 -5.23
CA GLN A 292 -6.90 -10.52 -3.92
C GLN A 292 -5.89 -9.38 -4.02
N PRO A 293 -5.85 -8.47 -3.03
CA PRO A 293 -4.81 -7.44 -2.96
C PRO A 293 -3.47 -8.03 -2.55
N PHE A 294 -2.40 -7.47 -3.09
CA PHE A 294 -1.04 -7.79 -2.69
C PHE A 294 -0.10 -6.62 -2.94
N THR A 295 0.72 -6.30 -1.95
CA THR A 295 1.84 -5.38 -2.07
C THR A 295 3.11 -6.16 -1.75
N SER A 296 4.08 -6.11 -2.65
CA SER A 296 5.22 -7.04 -2.63
C SER A 296 6.34 -6.63 -1.70
N ASP A 297 6.38 -5.40 -1.28
CA ASP A 297 7.41 -4.83 -0.39
C ASP A 297 6.81 -3.83 0.61
N PHE A 298 7.61 -3.27 1.51
CA PHE A 298 7.14 -2.36 2.56
C PHE A 298 6.49 -1.07 2.05
N ARG A 299 6.86 -0.63 0.84
CA ARG A 299 6.46 0.68 0.31
C ARG A 299 5.74 0.61 -1.04
N GLY A 300 5.70 -0.55 -1.69
CA GLY A 300 5.05 -0.74 -2.99
C GLY A 300 5.87 -0.26 -4.19
N PHE A 301 7.20 -0.43 -4.17
CA PHE A 301 8.08 0.04 -5.23
C PHE A 301 8.01 -0.78 -6.51
N ILE A 302 7.69 -2.08 -6.43
CA ILE A 302 7.70 -2.98 -7.59
C ILE A 302 6.29 -3.40 -7.98
N PHE A 303 5.51 -3.87 -6.99
CA PHE A 303 4.19 -4.39 -7.24
C PHE A 303 3.23 -4.08 -6.09
N SER A 304 2.11 -3.45 -6.43
CA SER A 304 0.97 -3.24 -5.55
C SER A 304 -0.30 -3.22 -6.38
N ASP A 305 -1.03 -4.33 -6.39
CA ASP A 305 -2.27 -4.46 -7.15
C ASP A 305 -3.27 -5.38 -6.44
N LEU A 306 -4.51 -5.28 -6.87
CA LEU A 306 -5.59 -6.20 -6.54
C LEU A 306 -5.99 -6.91 -7.84
N ASN A 307 -5.68 -8.22 -7.94
CA ASN A 307 -5.96 -8.99 -9.14
C ASN A 307 -6.06 -10.50 -8.84
N ARG A 308 -6.37 -11.30 -9.87
CA ARG A 308 -6.55 -12.74 -9.74
C ARG A 308 -5.22 -13.44 -9.51
N ALA A 309 -5.15 -14.22 -8.43
CA ALA A 309 -3.92 -14.93 -8.05
C ALA A 309 -4.18 -16.23 -7.28
N VAL A 310 -3.16 -17.07 -7.24
CA VAL A 310 -3.01 -18.14 -6.24
C VAL A 310 -1.80 -17.81 -5.38
N ARG A 311 -1.98 -17.79 -4.06
CA ARG A 311 -0.97 -17.41 -3.08
C ARG A 311 -0.80 -18.51 -2.04
N LEU A 312 0.42 -18.97 -1.84
CA LEU A 312 0.85 -19.77 -0.69
C LEU A 312 1.62 -18.86 0.25
N PHE A 313 1.23 -18.82 1.52
CA PHE A 313 1.85 -17.92 2.48
C PHE A 313 1.78 -18.49 3.90
N GLY A 314 2.59 -17.94 4.77
CA GLY A 314 2.59 -18.36 6.16
C GLY A 314 3.67 -17.67 6.98
N THR A 315 3.78 -18.14 8.23
CA THR A 315 4.75 -17.67 9.21
C THR A 315 5.58 -18.81 9.75
N ARG A 316 6.74 -18.50 10.31
CA ARG A 316 7.66 -19.44 10.96
C ARG A 316 8.38 -18.77 12.13
N LEU A 317 8.94 -19.60 13.01
CA LEU A 317 9.73 -19.16 14.16
C LEU A 317 8.99 -18.18 15.06
N SER A 318 7.78 -18.56 15.48
CA SER A 318 6.90 -17.73 16.32
C SER A 318 6.61 -16.37 15.67
N ASN A 319 6.20 -16.41 14.39
CA ASN A 319 5.89 -15.26 13.53
C ASN A 319 7.07 -14.32 13.21
N ARG A 320 8.31 -14.68 13.51
CA ARG A 320 9.48 -13.87 13.14
C ARG A 320 9.78 -13.88 11.65
N ASP A 321 9.49 -14.99 10.99
CA ASP A 321 9.66 -15.16 9.56
C ASP A 321 8.30 -15.22 8.87
N GLN A 322 8.17 -14.52 7.75
CA GLN A 322 6.99 -14.59 6.89
C GLN A 322 7.42 -14.87 5.46
N PHE A 323 6.63 -15.68 4.75
CA PHE A 323 6.89 -15.99 3.36
C PHE A 323 5.62 -15.89 2.51
N ASN A 324 5.80 -15.54 1.24
CA ASN A 324 4.77 -15.55 0.23
C ASN A 324 5.34 -16.10 -1.08
N LEU A 325 4.57 -16.97 -1.72
CA LEU A 325 4.73 -17.40 -3.10
C LEU A 325 3.41 -17.13 -3.78
N ILE A 326 3.38 -16.24 -4.75
CA ILE A 326 2.14 -15.84 -5.40
C ILE A 326 2.29 -15.80 -6.91
N LEU A 327 1.30 -16.34 -7.60
CA LEU A 327 1.20 -16.33 -9.07
C LEU A 327 -0.06 -15.57 -9.46
N PHE A 328 0.12 -14.43 -10.09
CA PHE A 328 -0.95 -13.65 -10.68
C PHE A 328 -1.19 -14.07 -12.13
N ASP A 329 -2.46 -14.14 -12.50
CA ASP A 329 -2.96 -14.13 -13.87
C ASP A 329 -3.77 -12.85 -14.03
N GLN A 330 -3.10 -11.83 -14.54
CA GLN A 330 -3.62 -10.46 -14.59
C GLN A 330 -4.89 -10.36 -15.43
N ARG A 331 -5.86 -9.63 -14.91
CA ARG A 331 -7.06 -9.22 -15.61
C ARG A 331 -6.94 -7.77 -16.04
N GLU A 332 -7.57 -7.45 -17.16
CA GLU A 332 -7.66 -6.07 -17.60
C GLU A 332 -8.41 -5.22 -16.58
N LYS A 333 -8.00 -3.96 -16.46
CA LYS A 333 -8.74 -3.00 -15.65
C LYS A 333 -9.57 -2.07 -16.52
N ASP A 334 -10.72 -1.67 -16.01
CA ASP A 334 -11.53 -0.64 -16.65
C ASP A 334 -10.77 0.68 -16.73
N THR A 335 -10.76 1.30 -17.89
CA THR A 335 -9.95 2.49 -18.21
C THR A 335 -10.17 3.65 -17.26
N ASN A 336 -11.40 3.87 -16.81
CA ASN A 336 -11.79 5.09 -16.12
C ASN A 336 -11.98 4.91 -14.60
N SER A 337 -12.30 3.68 -14.16
CA SER A 337 -12.48 3.34 -12.76
C SER A 337 -11.27 2.64 -12.13
N PHE A 338 -10.38 2.07 -12.94
CA PHE A 338 -9.25 1.22 -12.55
C PHE A 338 -9.64 -0.07 -11.82
N LEU A 339 -10.93 -0.42 -11.83
CA LEU A 339 -11.43 -1.66 -11.27
C LEU A 339 -11.20 -2.84 -12.24
N ASN A 340 -11.08 -4.03 -11.71
CA ASN A 340 -10.87 -5.24 -12.50
C ASN A 340 -12.05 -5.53 -13.43
N SER A 341 -11.74 -5.87 -14.66
CA SER A 341 -12.68 -6.59 -15.55
C SER A 341 -12.42 -8.09 -15.44
N PHE A 342 -13.26 -8.89 -16.11
CA PHE A 342 -13.02 -10.34 -16.22
C PHE A 342 -12.18 -10.71 -17.45
N ASP A 343 -11.85 -9.74 -18.30
CA ASP A 343 -11.07 -9.96 -19.52
C ASP A 343 -9.62 -10.33 -19.17
N PRO A 344 -9.03 -11.33 -19.85
CA PRO A 344 -7.62 -11.67 -19.64
C PRO A 344 -6.72 -10.58 -20.22
N ARG A 345 -5.66 -10.22 -19.48
CA ARG A 345 -4.64 -9.28 -19.94
C ARG A 345 -3.52 -9.95 -20.75
N GLY A 346 -3.25 -11.23 -20.49
CA GLY A 346 -2.09 -11.91 -21.06
C GLY A 346 -0.78 -11.59 -20.34
N GLN A 347 -0.84 -11.18 -19.09
CA GLN A 347 0.31 -10.95 -18.23
C GLN A 347 0.27 -11.90 -17.05
N THR A 348 1.40 -12.57 -16.79
CA THR A 348 1.59 -13.48 -15.66
C THR A 348 2.73 -12.98 -14.79
N ILE A 349 2.46 -12.82 -13.48
CA ILE A 349 3.46 -12.31 -12.55
C ILE A 349 3.65 -13.33 -11.43
N PHE A 350 4.89 -13.81 -11.27
CA PHE A 350 5.27 -14.64 -10.13
C PHE A 350 6.05 -13.81 -9.12
N ILE A 351 5.69 -13.90 -7.84
CA ILE A 351 6.38 -13.20 -6.75
C ILE A 351 6.71 -14.18 -5.64
N ALA A 352 7.95 -14.15 -5.20
CA ALA A 352 8.41 -14.82 -3.99
C ALA A 352 9.04 -13.78 -3.07
N ASN A 353 8.56 -13.68 -1.84
CA ASN A 353 9.20 -12.83 -0.84
C ASN A 353 9.30 -13.52 0.52
N TYR A 354 10.32 -13.13 1.26
CA TYR A 354 10.61 -13.63 2.58
C TYR A 354 11.03 -12.47 3.48
N PHE A 355 10.32 -12.33 4.59
CA PHE A 355 10.56 -11.31 5.59
C PHE A 355 11.15 -11.95 6.83
N ARG A 356 12.15 -11.30 7.41
CA ARG A 356 12.69 -11.65 8.71
C ARG A 356 12.73 -10.45 9.63
N GLN A 357 12.02 -10.59 10.74
CA GLN A 357 12.00 -9.60 11.82
C GLN A 357 13.24 -9.75 12.70
N ASP A 358 13.61 -8.65 13.37
CA ASP A 358 14.78 -8.59 14.25
C ASP A 358 16.08 -9.07 13.58
N PHE A 359 16.24 -8.75 12.30
CA PHE A 359 17.46 -9.08 11.59
C PHE A 359 18.50 -7.99 11.82
N ILE A 360 19.69 -8.38 12.30
CA ILE A 360 20.82 -7.53 12.71
C ILE A 360 20.59 -6.90 14.09
N TRP A 361 19.49 -6.17 14.31
CA TRP A 361 19.11 -5.61 15.61
C TRP A 361 17.60 -5.69 15.82
N PRO A 362 17.10 -5.60 17.08
CA PRO A 362 15.67 -5.59 17.37
C PRO A 362 14.99 -4.39 16.72
N GLY A 363 13.75 -4.61 16.22
CA GLY A 363 12.97 -3.60 15.54
C GLY A 363 13.40 -3.32 14.09
N HIS A 364 14.25 -4.17 13.50
CA HIS A 364 14.66 -4.07 12.11
C HIS A 364 14.23 -5.31 11.33
N THR A 365 13.40 -5.12 10.32
CA THR A 365 12.90 -6.18 9.45
C THR A 365 13.57 -6.09 8.09
N VAL A 366 14.04 -7.23 7.59
CA VAL A 366 14.61 -7.36 6.25
C VAL A 366 13.71 -8.22 5.40
N GLN A 367 13.59 -7.85 4.16
CA GLN A 367 12.87 -8.59 3.11
C GLN A 367 13.81 -8.88 1.96
N ALA A 368 13.83 -10.15 1.51
CA ALA A 368 14.35 -10.54 0.21
C ALA A 368 13.18 -10.86 -0.71
N SER A 369 13.24 -10.43 -1.96
CA SER A 369 12.17 -10.64 -2.94
C SER A 369 12.68 -11.00 -4.31
N PHE A 370 11.90 -11.80 -5.02
CA PHE A 370 12.05 -12.13 -6.43
C PHE A 370 10.71 -11.93 -7.11
N HIS A 371 10.70 -11.23 -8.26
CA HIS A 371 9.53 -11.07 -9.10
C HIS A 371 9.89 -11.49 -10.52
N PHE A 372 8.98 -12.14 -11.19
CA PHE A 372 9.09 -12.44 -12.62
C PHE A 372 7.81 -11.99 -13.30
N ASP A 373 7.94 -11.13 -14.29
CA ASP A 373 6.86 -10.60 -15.11
C ASP A 373 7.01 -11.09 -16.54
N ASN A 374 5.97 -11.76 -17.05
CA ASN A 374 5.83 -12.11 -18.46
C ASN A 374 4.58 -11.40 -18.99
N ASP A 375 4.78 -10.34 -19.76
CA ASP A 375 3.74 -9.57 -20.43
C ASP A 375 3.74 -9.88 -21.92
N GLN A 376 2.76 -10.66 -22.37
CA GLN A 376 2.67 -11.19 -23.72
C GLN A 376 2.31 -10.11 -24.75
N ALA A 377 2.76 -10.31 -25.98
CA ALA A 377 2.41 -9.47 -27.12
C ALA A 377 0.89 -9.37 -27.31
N SER A 378 0.36 -8.17 -27.31
CA SER A 378 -1.08 -7.94 -27.47
C SER A 378 -1.40 -6.58 -28.09
N LEU A 379 -2.62 -6.44 -28.60
CA LEU A 379 -3.14 -5.17 -29.11
C LEU A 379 -4.35 -4.77 -28.25
N LYS A 380 -4.29 -3.60 -27.64
CA LYS A 380 -5.35 -3.08 -26.77
C LYS A 380 -5.63 -1.62 -27.05
N TYR A 381 -6.90 -1.33 -27.29
CA TYR A 381 -7.45 0.02 -27.21
C TYR A 381 -8.23 0.16 -25.91
N ASP A 382 -8.10 1.30 -25.27
CA ASP A 382 -8.88 1.61 -24.07
C ASP A 382 -10.36 1.89 -24.41
N LYS A 383 -11.20 2.02 -23.37
CA LYS A 383 -12.64 2.35 -23.58
C LYS A 383 -12.87 3.77 -24.12
N ASN A 384 -11.86 4.60 -24.13
CA ASN A 384 -11.93 5.94 -24.69
C ASN A 384 -11.44 5.99 -26.14
N GLY A 385 -10.93 4.86 -26.69
CA GLY A 385 -10.47 4.73 -28.07
C GLY A 385 -8.98 4.98 -28.26
N ASN A 386 -8.19 5.19 -27.19
CA ASN A 386 -6.74 5.36 -27.31
C ASN A 386 -6.03 4.00 -27.37
N LEU A 387 -5.02 3.89 -28.21
CA LEU A 387 -4.11 2.74 -28.21
C LEU A 387 -3.29 2.79 -26.92
N VAL A 388 -3.31 1.71 -26.13
CA VAL A 388 -2.64 1.61 -24.83
C VAL A 388 -1.61 0.48 -24.75
N ARG A 389 -1.68 -0.46 -25.69
CA ARG A 389 -0.74 -1.58 -25.83
C ARG A 389 -0.78 -2.10 -27.26
N PRO A 390 0.34 -2.15 -28.00
CA PRO A 390 1.67 -1.59 -27.60
C PRO A 390 1.62 -0.07 -27.44
N ASP A 391 2.70 0.48 -26.87
CA ASP A 391 2.83 1.93 -26.71
C ASP A 391 2.83 2.62 -28.09
N PRO A 392 2.07 3.71 -28.27
CA PRO A 392 2.02 4.45 -29.53
C PRO A 392 3.26 5.34 -29.73
N VAL A 393 4.45 4.77 -29.56
CA VAL A 393 5.75 5.40 -29.70
C VAL A 393 6.57 4.61 -30.74
N GLY A 394 7.21 5.28 -31.65
CA GLY A 394 7.99 4.61 -32.67
C GLY A 394 7.17 3.61 -33.46
N LEU A 395 7.60 2.35 -33.49
CA LEU A 395 6.89 1.26 -34.16
C LEU A 395 5.91 0.57 -33.19
N ALA A 396 4.66 0.96 -33.22
CA ALA A 396 3.60 0.38 -32.40
C ALA A 396 3.22 -1.05 -32.86
N THR A 397 4.13 -1.99 -32.70
CA THR A 397 3.96 -3.41 -33.00
C THR A 397 3.87 -4.21 -31.71
N PRO A 398 2.90 -5.13 -31.57
CA PRO A 398 2.80 -5.99 -30.40
C PRO A 398 4.12 -6.74 -30.13
N HIS A 399 4.60 -6.70 -28.89
CA HIS A 399 5.84 -7.31 -28.46
C HIS A 399 5.67 -7.94 -27.07
N GLU A 400 6.62 -8.78 -26.67
CA GLU A 400 6.61 -9.47 -25.39
C GLU A 400 7.73 -8.92 -24.51
N VAL A 401 7.40 -8.63 -23.26
CA VAL A 401 8.36 -8.19 -22.23
C VAL A 401 8.46 -9.25 -21.15
N ASN A 402 9.69 -9.73 -20.91
CA ASN A 402 10.03 -10.65 -19.83
C ASN A 402 11.03 -9.97 -18.89
N ALA A 403 10.67 -9.78 -17.64
CA ALA A 403 11.51 -9.09 -16.66
C ALA A 403 11.58 -9.84 -15.34
N ALA A 404 12.80 -10.06 -14.83
CA ALA A 404 13.07 -10.68 -13.54
C ALA A 404 13.70 -9.66 -12.59
N TYR A 405 13.05 -9.41 -11.44
CA TYR A 405 13.48 -8.45 -10.43
C TYR A 405 14.00 -9.18 -9.20
N PHE A 406 15.13 -8.70 -8.68
CA PHE A 406 15.72 -9.14 -7.43
C PHE A 406 15.74 -7.97 -6.47
N GLY A 407 15.13 -8.13 -5.30
CA GLY A 407 14.95 -7.06 -4.33
C GLY A 407 15.46 -7.40 -2.95
N LEU A 408 16.01 -6.38 -2.30
CA LEU A 408 16.32 -6.37 -0.87
C LEU A 408 15.73 -5.08 -0.29
N ALA A 409 14.82 -5.21 0.67
CA ALA A 409 14.20 -4.08 1.34
C ALA A 409 14.32 -4.22 2.85
N THR A 410 14.38 -3.10 3.54
CA THR A 410 14.45 -3.06 4.99
C THR A 410 13.53 -1.99 5.54
N ASP A 411 12.98 -2.25 6.72
CA ASP A 411 12.21 -1.27 7.48
C ASP A 411 12.44 -1.50 8.97
N GLY A 412 12.67 -0.43 9.72
CA GLY A 412 12.89 -0.53 11.15
C GLY A 412 13.40 0.77 11.76
N HIS A 413 13.85 0.68 13.03
CA HIS A 413 14.30 1.84 13.76
C HIS A 413 15.52 1.54 14.64
N ILE A 414 16.25 2.59 14.98
CA ILE A 414 17.28 2.62 16.02
C ILE A 414 16.91 3.76 16.97
N ASN A 415 16.44 3.43 18.17
CA ASN A 415 15.80 4.39 19.06
C ASN A 415 14.67 5.14 18.31
N GLU A 416 14.72 6.46 18.25
CA GLU A 416 13.73 7.32 17.59
C GLU A 416 14.00 7.57 16.10
N LEU A 417 15.12 7.06 15.57
CA LEU A 417 15.45 7.18 14.15
C LEU A 417 14.89 5.99 13.39
N ASN A 418 13.94 6.24 12.49
CA ASN A 418 13.42 5.23 11.59
C ASN A 418 14.23 5.20 10.30
N ILE A 419 14.46 4.01 9.79
CA ILE A 419 15.25 3.73 8.60
C ILE A 419 14.46 2.79 7.70
N THR A 420 14.12 3.24 6.52
CA THR A 420 13.55 2.39 5.46
C THR A 420 14.48 2.43 4.26
N SER A 421 14.83 1.27 3.71
CA SER A 421 15.63 1.20 2.50
C SER A 421 15.12 0.12 1.55
N ALA A 422 15.37 0.29 0.25
CA ALA A 422 15.08 -0.73 -0.75
C ALA A 422 16.09 -0.64 -1.89
N MET A 423 16.46 -1.78 -2.44
CA MET A 423 17.31 -1.89 -3.63
C MET A 423 16.74 -2.97 -4.53
N TYR A 424 16.70 -2.69 -5.84
CA TYR A 424 16.21 -3.61 -6.85
C TYR A 424 17.14 -3.64 -8.05
N TYR A 425 17.32 -4.82 -8.58
CA TYR A 425 17.96 -5.06 -9.87
C TYR A 425 16.98 -5.82 -10.76
N VAL A 426 16.86 -5.41 -12.02
CA VAL A 426 16.01 -6.07 -13.01
C VAL A 426 16.84 -6.49 -14.20
N THR A 427 16.56 -7.71 -14.69
CA THR A 427 17.13 -8.24 -15.94
C THR A 427 16.04 -8.92 -16.73
N GLY A 428 16.19 -8.95 -18.06
CA GLY A 428 15.15 -9.53 -18.89
C GLY A 428 15.37 -9.28 -20.37
N HIS A 429 14.28 -9.37 -21.11
CA HIS A 429 14.31 -9.22 -22.56
C HIS A 429 12.97 -8.66 -23.07
N ASP A 430 13.04 -7.70 -23.98
CA ASP A 430 11.92 -7.18 -24.75
C ASP A 430 12.14 -7.58 -26.22
N THR A 431 11.18 -8.29 -26.80
CA THR A 431 11.31 -8.86 -28.16
C THR A 431 11.35 -7.82 -29.26
N LEU A 432 10.79 -6.63 -28.98
CA LEU A 432 10.82 -5.50 -29.91
C LEU A 432 10.47 -4.21 -29.18
N ASN A 433 11.46 -3.50 -28.70
CA ASN A 433 11.17 -2.21 -28.07
C ASN A 433 10.69 -1.20 -29.14
N PRO A 434 9.55 -0.54 -28.94
CA PRO A 434 8.95 0.37 -29.92
C PRO A 434 9.84 1.57 -30.28
N GLN A 435 10.69 2.01 -29.37
CA GLN A 435 11.57 3.18 -29.53
C GLN A 435 12.94 2.78 -30.11
N ALA A 436 13.54 1.70 -29.62
CA ALA A 436 14.79 1.17 -30.18
C ALA A 436 14.62 0.52 -31.55
N LEU A 437 13.39 0.13 -31.92
CA LEU A 437 13.04 -0.57 -33.16
C LEU A 437 13.73 -1.93 -33.31
N GLN A 438 14.19 -2.52 -32.22
CA GLN A 438 14.92 -3.78 -32.15
C GLN A 438 14.67 -4.51 -30.83
N PRO A 439 14.99 -5.81 -30.76
CA PRO A 439 15.02 -6.52 -29.49
C PRO A 439 16.09 -5.93 -28.56
N VAL A 440 15.76 -5.81 -27.26
CA VAL A 440 16.68 -5.29 -26.25
C VAL A 440 16.76 -6.21 -25.04
N ASN A 441 17.94 -6.31 -24.44
CA ASN A 441 18.14 -6.95 -23.16
C ASN A 441 17.99 -5.91 -22.05
N ILE A 442 17.31 -6.28 -20.98
CA ILE A 442 17.03 -5.39 -19.85
C ILE A 442 18.11 -5.58 -18.79
N SER A 443 18.68 -4.48 -18.29
CA SER A 443 19.63 -4.47 -17.17
C SER A 443 19.57 -3.13 -16.45
N ALA A 444 18.71 -3.01 -15.44
CA ALA A 444 18.45 -1.75 -14.77
C ALA A 444 18.38 -1.92 -13.26
N TYR A 445 18.49 -0.82 -12.51
CA TYR A 445 18.49 -0.87 -11.06
C TYR A 445 17.84 0.37 -10.44
N SER A 446 17.33 0.18 -9.21
CA SER A 446 16.77 1.28 -8.41
C SER A 446 17.11 1.13 -6.94
N GLY A 447 17.03 2.25 -6.21
CA GLY A 447 17.24 2.27 -4.76
C GLY A 447 16.48 3.40 -4.10
N ALA A 448 16.05 3.16 -2.87
CA ALA A 448 15.34 4.10 -2.02
C ALA A 448 15.93 4.09 -0.62
N LEU A 449 15.99 5.25 0.01
CA LEU A 449 16.34 5.42 1.42
C LEU A 449 15.45 6.51 2.01
N GLU A 450 14.81 6.23 3.12
CA GLU A 450 14.11 7.22 3.94
C GLU A 450 14.60 7.14 5.38
N LEU A 451 14.97 8.28 5.94
CA LEU A 451 15.27 8.49 7.33
C LEU A 451 14.20 9.38 7.94
N SER A 452 13.68 9.02 9.10
CA SER A 452 12.77 9.90 9.82
C SER A 452 13.01 9.88 11.32
N TYR A 453 12.78 11.04 11.94
CA TYR A 453 13.00 11.28 13.36
C TYR A 453 11.79 11.99 13.96
N SER A 454 11.24 11.44 15.04
CA SER A 454 10.02 11.94 15.68
C SER A 454 10.27 12.19 17.17
N PRO A 455 10.83 13.35 17.53
CA PRO A 455 11.15 13.63 18.95
C PRO A 455 9.88 13.91 19.80
N ASP A 456 8.77 14.36 19.17
CA ASP A 456 7.50 14.68 19.83
C ASP A 456 6.40 14.72 18.77
N TRP A 457 5.56 15.74 18.75
CA TRP A 457 4.47 15.97 17.81
C TRP A 457 4.91 16.35 16.39
N ILE A 458 6.20 16.51 16.14
CA ILE A 458 6.79 16.79 14.83
C ILE A 458 7.62 15.59 14.37
N ARG A 459 7.40 15.15 13.14
CA ARG A 459 8.23 14.17 12.46
C ARG A 459 9.01 14.83 11.33
N TYR A 460 10.32 14.70 11.35
CA TYR A 460 11.21 15.12 10.27
C TYR A 460 11.51 13.93 9.37
N ARG A 461 11.49 14.14 8.06
CA ARG A 461 11.81 13.12 7.06
C ARG A 461 12.84 13.63 6.06
N ALA A 462 13.78 12.76 5.68
CA ALA A 462 14.68 12.95 4.56
C ALA A 462 14.70 11.69 3.73
N SER A 463 14.41 11.80 2.43
CA SER A 463 14.32 10.63 1.56
C SER A 463 15.12 10.84 0.28
N ALA A 464 15.66 9.76 -0.26
CA ALA A 464 16.33 9.74 -1.55
C ALA A 464 15.82 8.53 -2.36
N PHE A 465 15.52 8.75 -3.64
CA PHE A 465 15.15 7.70 -4.58
C PHE A 465 15.95 7.85 -5.86
N TYR A 466 16.46 6.73 -6.34
CA TYR A 466 17.19 6.61 -7.57
C TYR A 466 16.62 5.49 -8.44
N ALA A 467 16.44 5.77 -9.72
CA ALA A 467 16.16 4.78 -10.74
C ALA A 467 17.01 5.08 -11.96
N SER A 468 17.73 4.07 -12.47
CA SER A 468 18.60 4.22 -13.63
C SER A 468 17.82 4.61 -14.86
N GLY A 469 18.41 5.45 -15.70
CA GLY A 469 17.92 5.83 -17.01
C GLY A 469 18.71 5.14 -18.13
N ASP A 470 18.14 5.13 -19.32
CA ASP A 470 18.81 4.66 -20.52
C ASP A 470 19.53 5.82 -21.23
N ASN A 471 20.82 5.67 -21.48
CA ASN A 471 21.65 6.70 -22.08
C ASN A 471 21.99 6.46 -23.56
N ASN A 472 21.58 5.33 -24.14
CA ASN A 472 21.85 4.98 -25.52
C ASN A 472 20.76 4.09 -26.14
N ILE A 473 19.73 4.69 -26.68
CA ILE A 473 18.61 4.00 -27.32
C ILE A 473 18.98 3.17 -28.54
N ASN A 474 20.19 3.33 -29.10
CA ASN A 474 20.63 2.68 -30.34
C ASN A 474 21.37 1.35 -30.10
N ASP A 475 21.67 1.00 -28.86
CA ASP A 475 22.23 -0.30 -28.52
C ASP A 475 21.15 -1.32 -28.23
N ASN A 476 21.53 -2.55 -27.87
CA ASN A 476 20.61 -3.64 -27.55
C ASN A 476 20.41 -3.87 -26.03
N ILE A 477 20.74 -2.88 -25.20
CA ILE A 477 20.64 -2.96 -23.74
C ILE A 477 19.79 -1.82 -23.23
N ALA A 478 18.65 -2.13 -22.63
CA ALA A 478 17.77 -1.16 -21.98
C ALA A 478 18.14 -1.05 -20.49
N THR A 479 18.60 0.14 -20.08
CA THR A 479 19.10 0.39 -18.73
C THR A 479 18.19 1.29 -17.88
N GLY A 480 17.06 1.75 -18.42
CA GLY A 480 16.07 2.54 -17.68
C GLY A 480 15.22 1.65 -16.79
N PHE A 481 15.22 1.89 -15.49
CA PHE A 481 14.44 1.10 -14.55
C PHE A 481 12.94 1.41 -14.69
N ASP A 482 12.14 0.37 -14.82
CA ASP A 482 10.68 0.43 -14.71
C ASP A 482 10.16 -0.65 -13.77
N ALA A 483 9.06 -0.39 -13.08
CA ALA A 483 8.41 -1.31 -12.18
C ALA A 483 7.22 -2.00 -12.86
N ILE A 484 6.77 -3.11 -12.32
CA ILE A 484 5.61 -3.85 -12.86
C ILE A 484 4.34 -3.00 -12.69
N ILE A 485 3.87 -2.84 -11.47
CA ILE A 485 2.71 -2.02 -11.09
C ILE A 485 3.02 -1.41 -9.73
N ASP A 486 3.78 -0.32 -9.69
CA ASP A 486 4.17 0.32 -8.44
C ASP A 486 3.11 1.29 -7.94
N ASN A 487 3.12 1.46 -6.62
CA ASN A 487 2.30 2.43 -5.89
C ASN A 487 3.04 2.86 -4.62
N PRO A 488 4.18 3.54 -4.75
CA PRO A 488 5.05 3.77 -3.63
C PRO A 488 4.48 4.78 -2.65
N GLN A 489 4.47 4.40 -1.38
CA GLN A 489 4.18 5.29 -0.26
C GLN A 489 5.50 5.92 0.23
N PHE A 490 5.98 6.93 -0.49
CA PHE A 490 7.32 7.48 -0.33
C PHE A 490 7.36 8.96 -0.75
N ALA A 491 8.27 9.76 -0.20
CA ALA A 491 8.54 11.14 -0.62
C ALA A 491 7.27 12.04 -0.74
N GLY A 492 6.37 11.95 0.23
CA GLY A 492 5.13 12.71 0.26
C GLY A 492 3.90 11.94 -0.22
N GLY A 493 4.09 10.83 -0.91
CA GLY A 493 2.99 9.95 -1.32
C GLY A 493 1.89 10.70 -2.08
N GLU A 494 0.64 10.48 -1.69
CA GLU A 494 -0.53 11.08 -2.33
C GLU A 494 -0.58 12.62 -2.25
N PHE A 495 0.17 13.25 -1.36
CA PHE A 495 0.23 14.70 -1.24
C PHE A 495 1.21 15.35 -2.23
N SER A 496 2.19 14.61 -2.76
CA SER A 496 3.14 15.10 -3.75
C SER A 496 2.46 15.38 -5.09
N PHE A 497 2.82 16.49 -5.75
CA PHE A 497 2.37 16.77 -7.12
C PHE A 497 2.89 15.71 -8.07
N TRP A 498 4.20 15.45 -8.02
CA TRP A 498 4.85 14.50 -8.91
C TRP A 498 4.25 13.11 -8.81
N GLN A 499 4.08 12.58 -7.62
CA GLN A 499 3.55 11.23 -7.45
C GLN A 499 2.06 11.13 -7.79
N ARG A 500 1.25 12.13 -7.45
CA ARG A 500 -0.19 12.09 -7.64
C ARG A 500 -0.64 12.33 -9.08
N GLN A 501 0.06 13.18 -9.84
CA GLN A 501 -0.39 13.56 -11.17
C GLN A 501 0.16 12.65 -12.26
N SER A 502 -0.63 12.40 -13.30
CA SER A 502 -0.20 11.78 -14.54
C SER A 502 0.18 12.89 -15.52
N ILE A 503 1.40 12.84 -16.04
CA ILE A 503 1.93 13.85 -16.94
C ILE A 503 2.12 13.23 -18.32
N LYS A 504 1.37 13.70 -19.29
CA LYS A 504 1.40 13.22 -20.67
C LYS A 504 2.62 13.78 -21.40
N LEU A 505 3.20 12.99 -22.30
CA LEU A 505 4.20 13.40 -23.26
C LEU A 505 3.85 12.83 -24.63
N LEU A 506 3.29 13.64 -25.50
CA LEU A 506 2.78 13.21 -26.80
C LEU A 506 1.81 12.01 -26.67
N GLY A 507 2.06 10.91 -27.38
CA GLY A 507 1.27 9.69 -27.32
C GLY A 507 1.47 8.84 -26.06
N THR A 508 2.44 9.17 -25.20
CA THR A 508 2.75 8.43 -23.98
C THR A 508 2.62 9.30 -22.73
N ASN A 509 2.78 8.69 -21.55
CA ASN A 509 2.96 9.42 -20.31
C ASN A 509 4.44 9.52 -19.96
N LEU A 510 4.91 10.71 -19.66
CA LEU A 510 6.18 10.88 -18.97
C LEU A 510 6.07 10.29 -17.56
N LYS A 511 4.92 10.48 -16.92
CA LYS A 511 4.68 10.11 -15.53
C LYS A 511 3.28 9.52 -15.37
N ASN A 512 3.18 8.34 -14.77
CA ASN A 512 1.93 7.70 -14.38
C ASN A 512 1.50 8.06 -12.97
N PHE A 513 0.20 7.96 -12.69
CA PHE A 513 -0.34 8.08 -11.33
C PHE A 513 0.39 7.19 -10.34
N ASN A 514 0.58 7.71 -9.13
CA ASN A 514 1.13 7.03 -7.96
C ASN A 514 2.52 6.43 -8.15
N SER A 515 3.12 6.52 -9.32
CA SER A 515 4.48 6.14 -9.57
C SER A 515 5.44 7.28 -9.26
N LEU A 516 6.69 6.99 -8.93
CA LEU A 516 7.79 7.96 -8.91
C LEU A 516 8.50 8.03 -10.26
N LEU A 517 8.31 7.04 -11.12
CA LEU A 517 9.10 6.80 -12.33
C LEU A 517 8.58 7.57 -13.54
N PRO A 518 9.45 8.24 -14.32
CA PRO A 518 9.15 8.68 -15.67
C PRO A 518 9.36 7.50 -16.63
N ASP A 519 8.34 6.71 -16.89
CA ASP A 519 8.43 5.39 -17.53
C ASP A 519 8.02 5.36 -19.00
N LEU A 520 7.61 6.48 -19.60
CA LEU A 520 7.20 6.61 -21.00
C LEU A 520 6.18 5.56 -21.49
N ARG A 521 5.26 5.15 -20.64
CA ARG A 521 4.17 4.24 -21.01
C ARG A 521 3.03 4.99 -21.69
N ALA A 522 2.34 4.33 -22.61
CA ALA A 522 1.22 4.92 -23.36
C ALA A 522 0.06 5.39 -22.48
N SER A 523 -0.28 4.60 -21.49
CA SER A 523 -1.43 4.83 -20.61
C SER A 523 -1.00 4.71 -19.14
N ASN A 524 -1.79 4.04 -18.34
CA ASN A 524 -1.42 3.71 -16.96
C ASN A 524 -0.74 2.33 -16.89
N LYS A 525 -0.08 2.05 -15.78
CA LYS A 525 0.65 0.79 -15.56
C LYS A 525 -0.22 -0.46 -15.57
N PHE A 526 -1.53 -0.32 -15.42
CA PHE A 526 -2.46 -1.45 -15.49
C PHE A 526 -2.78 -1.89 -16.91
N GLN A 527 -2.64 -1.01 -17.91
CA GLN A 527 -3.06 -1.27 -19.29
C GLN A 527 -1.90 -1.34 -20.28
N SER A 528 -0.82 -0.57 -20.06
CA SER A 528 0.37 -0.55 -20.91
C SER A 528 1.43 -1.52 -20.41
N GLN A 529 2.45 -1.78 -21.24
CA GLN A 529 3.60 -2.62 -20.92
C GLN A 529 4.72 -1.84 -20.25
N ALA A 530 5.62 -2.52 -19.53
CA ALA A 530 6.82 -1.92 -18.99
C ALA A 530 7.76 -1.44 -20.10
N ASN A 531 8.36 -0.26 -19.92
CA ASN A 531 9.29 0.31 -20.88
C ASN A 531 10.62 0.67 -20.19
N PHE A 532 11.65 -0.11 -20.49
CA PHE A 532 12.99 0.05 -19.94
C PHE A 532 13.89 1.00 -20.74
N LEU A 533 13.37 1.58 -21.81
CA LEU A 533 13.95 2.76 -22.46
C LEU A 533 13.26 4.00 -21.91
N ASN A 534 13.74 4.48 -20.79
CA ASN A 534 13.17 5.64 -20.08
C ASN A 534 14.29 6.48 -19.46
N PRO A 535 14.02 7.73 -19.06
CA PRO A 535 15.07 8.63 -18.58
C PRO A 535 15.53 8.36 -17.15
N GLY A 536 14.88 7.47 -16.39
CA GLY A 536 15.17 7.30 -14.98
C GLY A 536 14.94 8.56 -14.15
N ILE A 537 15.20 8.49 -12.82
CA ILE A 537 14.97 9.60 -11.91
C ILE A 537 15.97 9.63 -10.75
N ARG A 538 16.32 10.83 -10.31
CA ARG A 538 16.95 11.15 -9.03
C ARG A 538 16.04 12.06 -8.26
N LEU A 539 15.56 11.61 -7.11
CA LEU A 539 14.65 12.37 -6.26
C LEU A 539 15.25 12.53 -4.87
N PHE A 540 15.22 13.74 -4.34
CA PHE A 540 15.53 14.04 -2.94
C PHE A 540 14.33 14.72 -2.30
N ASN A 541 13.92 14.23 -1.13
CA ASN A 541 12.79 14.74 -0.38
C ASN A 541 13.22 15.26 0.98
N LEU A 542 12.62 16.38 1.38
CA LEU A 542 12.58 16.85 2.76
C LEU A 542 11.11 17.01 3.15
N GLY A 543 10.71 16.39 4.25
CA GLY A 543 9.34 16.40 4.72
C GLY A 543 9.24 16.68 6.21
N MET A 544 8.11 17.24 6.60
CA MET A 544 7.73 17.45 8.00
C MET A 544 6.25 17.09 8.17
N ASP A 545 5.96 16.29 9.18
CA ASP A 545 4.60 15.97 9.58
C ASP A 545 4.36 16.54 10.99
N PHE A 546 3.19 17.15 11.20
CA PHE A 546 2.82 17.80 12.45
C PHE A 546 1.55 17.15 12.98
N GLU A 547 1.59 16.49 14.12
CA GLU A 547 0.43 15.98 14.84
C GLU A 547 -0.25 17.13 15.58
N LEU A 548 -1.06 17.93 14.87
CA LEU A 548 -1.70 19.14 15.42
C LEU A 548 -2.67 18.80 16.55
N THR A 549 -3.35 17.67 16.41
CA THR A 549 -4.22 17.08 17.42
C THR A 549 -4.17 15.57 17.27
N GLN A 550 -4.70 14.82 18.20
CA GLN A 550 -4.85 13.37 18.10
C GLN A 550 -5.69 12.91 16.89
N ARG A 551 -6.43 13.83 16.27
CA ARG A 551 -7.34 13.56 15.15
C ARG A 551 -6.84 14.12 13.83
N THR A 552 -5.86 15.00 13.86
CA THR A 552 -5.49 15.80 12.68
C THR A 552 -3.99 15.93 12.57
N ARG A 553 -3.46 15.46 11.43
CA ARG A 553 -2.07 15.57 11.02
C ARG A 553 -1.96 16.54 9.85
N LEU A 554 -0.95 17.41 9.88
CA LEU A 554 -0.52 18.22 8.76
C LEU A 554 0.76 17.64 8.18
N ILE A 555 0.84 17.51 6.85
CA ILE A 555 1.95 16.88 6.15
C ILE A 555 2.51 17.87 5.13
N SER A 556 3.82 18.10 5.18
CA SER A 556 4.50 18.98 4.22
C SER A 556 5.67 18.27 3.56
N ASN A 557 5.89 18.52 2.28
CA ASN A 557 6.99 17.93 1.52
C ASN A 557 7.58 18.93 0.52
N CYS A 558 8.88 18.77 0.29
CA CYS A 558 9.64 19.42 -0.75
C CYS A 558 10.46 18.35 -1.48
N ASN A 559 10.17 18.11 -2.75
CA ASN A 559 10.87 17.15 -3.59
C ASN A 559 11.71 17.88 -4.65
N PHE A 560 12.98 17.54 -4.76
CA PHE A 560 13.88 17.96 -5.82
C PHE A 560 13.99 16.83 -6.83
N LEU A 561 13.61 17.08 -8.08
CA LEU A 561 13.40 16.09 -9.12
C LEU A 561 14.35 16.30 -10.29
N TYR A 562 15.06 15.24 -10.70
CA TYR A 562 15.97 15.26 -11.83
C TYR A 562 15.83 13.96 -12.63
N PHE A 563 15.86 14.04 -13.97
CA PHE A 563 16.10 12.87 -14.79
C PHE A 563 17.50 12.31 -14.49
N ASP A 564 17.67 10.99 -14.55
CA ASP A 564 18.99 10.39 -14.47
C ASP A 564 19.76 10.64 -15.78
N THR A 565 19.08 10.46 -16.92
CA THR A 565 19.58 10.82 -18.25
C THR A 565 18.44 11.37 -19.12
N THR A 566 18.77 12.14 -20.15
CA THR A 566 17.77 12.69 -21.07
C THR A 566 17.90 12.16 -22.50
N ALA A 567 18.81 11.21 -22.75
CA ALA A 567 19.06 10.67 -24.09
C ALA A 567 17.79 10.10 -24.75
N VAL A 568 17.00 9.35 -23.99
CA VAL A 568 15.73 8.77 -24.46
C VAL A 568 14.72 9.88 -24.81
N LEU A 569 14.63 10.92 -23.97
CA LEU A 569 13.74 12.05 -24.22
C LEU A 569 14.15 12.85 -25.45
N GLN A 570 15.45 13.10 -25.61
CA GLN A 570 15.99 13.81 -26.78
C GLN A 570 15.63 13.09 -28.08
N SER A 571 15.76 11.77 -28.10
CA SER A 571 15.35 10.97 -29.24
C SER A 571 13.82 10.98 -29.45
N PHE A 572 13.05 10.89 -28.37
CA PHE A 572 11.59 10.80 -28.43
C PHE A 572 10.95 12.09 -28.96
N VAL A 573 11.41 13.25 -28.50
CA VAL A 573 10.87 14.56 -28.94
C VAL A 573 11.66 15.18 -30.10
N PHE A 574 12.71 14.49 -30.62
CA PHE A 574 13.60 15.00 -31.67
C PHE A 574 14.25 16.35 -31.32
N GLN A 575 14.67 16.49 -30.07
CA GLN A 575 15.27 17.71 -29.55
C GLN A 575 16.58 17.42 -28.82
N ASP A 576 17.68 18.07 -29.22
CA ASP A 576 18.97 17.96 -28.55
C ASP A 576 19.05 18.80 -27.25
N ASN A 577 19.97 18.42 -26.39
CA ASN A 577 20.38 19.18 -25.20
C ASN A 577 19.24 19.47 -24.19
N ILE A 578 18.40 18.48 -23.89
CA ILE A 578 17.41 18.58 -22.81
C ILE A 578 18.14 18.53 -21.45
N PRO A 579 18.03 19.55 -20.58
CA PRO A 579 18.60 19.50 -19.24
C PRO A 579 17.94 18.43 -18.34
N THR A 580 18.64 18.03 -17.29
CA THR A 580 18.14 16.97 -16.38
C THR A 580 17.16 17.46 -15.33
N SER A 581 17.08 18.76 -15.05
CA SER A 581 16.21 19.29 -13.98
C SER A 581 14.73 19.19 -14.36
N ILE A 582 13.97 18.35 -13.65
CA ILE A 582 12.50 18.27 -13.76
C ILE A 582 11.87 19.44 -13.03
N GLY A 583 12.34 19.72 -11.81
CA GLY A 583 11.82 20.82 -11.01
C GLY A 583 11.74 20.53 -9.52
N THR A 584 11.03 21.42 -8.81
CA THR A 584 10.78 21.30 -7.38
C THR A 584 9.28 21.12 -7.14
N ASP A 585 8.90 20.05 -6.46
CA ASP A 585 7.54 19.76 -6.04
C ASP A 585 7.37 20.15 -4.57
N LEU A 586 6.40 21.02 -4.31
CA LEU A 586 6.04 21.48 -2.98
C LEU A 586 4.62 21.01 -2.67
N SER A 587 4.42 20.42 -1.51
CA SER A 587 3.08 19.96 -1.11
C SER A 587 2.78 20.22 0.36
N LEU A 588 1.50 20.45 0.63
CA LEU A 588 0.93 20.58 1.95
C LEU A 588 -0.40 19.82 1.98
N GLY A 589 -0.57 18.96 2.96
CA GLY A 589 -1.77 18.17 3.11
C GLY A 589 -2.21 18.03 4.56
N VAL A 590 -3.46 17.69 4.73
CA VAL A 590 -4.07 17.39 6.02
C VAL A 590 -4.74 16.01 5.94
N GLU A 591 -4.51 15.21 6.96
CA GLU A 591 -5.29 14.00 7.24
C GLU A 591 -6.02 14.19 8.55
N SER A 592 -7.32 13.91 8.57
CA SER A 592 -8.13 13.98 9.78
C SER A 592 -8.97 12.72 9.95
N ARG A 593 -9.02 12.23 11.19
CA ARG A 593 -9.84 11.10 11.65
C ARG A 593 -10.78 11.58 12.75
N PRO A 594 -11.91 12.22 12.42
CA PRO A 594 -12.77 12.90 13.39
C PRO A 594 -13.27 12.00 14.54
N LEU A 595 -13.43 10.71 14.27
CA LEU A 595 -13.86 9.72 15.26
C LEU A 595 -12.71 8.95 15.91
N LEU A 596 -11.45 9.31 15.64
CA LEU A 596 -10.24 8.58 16.10
C LEU A 596 -10.19 7.11 15.63
N ASN A 597 -10.76 6.81 14.48
CA ASN A 597 -10.79 5.47 13.90
C ASN A 597 -10.74 5.55 12.37
N ASN A 598 -10.78 4.43 11.71
CA ASN A 598 -10.75 4.32 10.25
C ASN A 598 -12.14 4.38 9.60
N ASN A 599 -13.21 4.59 10.35
CA ASN A 599 -14.56 4.67 9.81
C ASN A 599 -14.84 6.00 9.11
N TRP A 600 -14.09 7.04 9.45
CA TRP A 600 -14.15 8.33 8.82
C TRP A 600 -12.74 8.89 8.67
N ILE A 601 -12.24 8.90 7.43
CA ILE A 601 -10.94 9.48 7.10
C ILE A 601 -11.17 10.58 6.08
N PHE A 602 -10.69 11.76 6.38
CA PHE A 602 -10.68 12.91 5.46
C PHE A 602 -9.25 13.30 5.16
N ARG A 603 -8.91 13.36 3.89
CA ARG A 603 -7.62 13.86 3.39
C ARG A 603 -7.87 15.00 2.42
N ALA A 604 -7.08 16.03 2.52
CA ALA A 604 -7.08 17.14 1.56
C ALA A 604 -5.65 17.65 1.40
N GLY A 605 -5.31 18.09 0.21
CA GLY A 605 -3.97 18.59 -0.06
C GLY A 605 -3.92 19.56 -1.21
N ILE A 606 -2.91 20.39 -1.17
CA ILE A 606 -2.49 21.26 -2.24
C ILE A 606 -1.04 20.95 -2.59
N SER A 607 -0.72 20.99 -3.86
CA SER A 607 0.65 20.76 -4.32
C SER A 607 0.95 21.57 -5.57
N GLY A 608 2.23 21.82 -5.81
CA GLY A 608 2.67 22.54 -6.99
C GLY A 608 4.02 22.05 -7.47
N LEU A 609 4.19 22.01 -8.78
CA LEU A 609 5.46 21.79 -9.43
C LEU A 609 6.00 23.14 -9.97
N LEU A 610 7.19 23.49 -9.53
CA LEU A 610 7.98 24.58 -10.07
C LEU A 610 8.88 23.98 -11.17
N PRO A 611 8.55 24.16 -12.48
CA PRO A 611 9.25 23.49 -13.55
C PRO A 611 10.71 23.87 -13.63
N GLY A 612 11.60 22.85 -13.73
CA GLY A 612 13.01 23.02 -14.02
C GLY A 612 13.28 23.12 -15.52
N ASP A 613 14.53 23.39 -15.88
CA ASP A 613 14.92 23.63 -17.27
C ASP A 613 14.64 22.42 -18.19
N GLY A 614 14.76 21.19 -17.70
CA GLY A 614 14.44 20.00 -18.47
C GLY A 614 12.95 19.86 -18.74
N PHE A 615 12.11 20.15 -17.74
CA PHE A 615 10.67 20.18 -17.92
C PHE A 615 10.24 21.33 -18.86
N GLN A 616 10.87 22.50 -18.73
CA GLN A 616 10.66 23.63 -19.63
C GLN A 616 11.02 23.28 -21.08
N ALA A 617 12.12 22.55 -21.29
CA ALA A 617 12.53 22.11 -22.62
C ALA A 617 11.52 21.15 -23.28
N LEU A 618 10.84 20.31 -22.47
CA LEU A 618 9.87 19.33 -22.96
C LEU A 618 8.48 19.91 -23.22
N TYR A 619 8.05 20.84 -22.38
CA TYR A 619 6.65 21.32 -22.33
C TYR A 619 6.52 22.82 -22.56
N GLY A 620 7.62 23.52 -22.79
CA GLY A 620 7.59 24.97 -23.06
C GLY A 620 6.86 25.28 -24.37
N PRO A 621 5.94 26.24 -24.38
CA PRO A 621 5.33 26.71 -25.59
C PRO A 621 6.37 27.42 -26.47
N ILE A 622 6.10 27.50 -27.78
CA ILE A 622 6.99 28.17 -28.76
C ILE A 622 7.28 29.61 -28.36
N THR A 623 6.36 30.25 -27.67
CA THR A 623 6.40 31.68 -27.34
C THR A 623 6.45 32.01 -25.84
N GLY A 624 6.77 31.04 -24.97
CA GLY A 624 6.75 31.27 -23.53
C GLY A 624 7.43 30.22 -22.68
N GLN A 625 7.12 30.22 -21.42
CA GLN A 625 7.58 29.22 -20.44
C GLN A 625 6.39 28.50 -19.84
N VAL A 626 6.56 27.24 -19.47
CA VAL A 626 5.58 26.49 -18.68
C VAL A 626 5.37 27.23 -17.35
N PRO A 627 4.15 27.61 -17.00
CA PRO A 627 3.89 28.21 -15.70
C PRO A 627 4.09 27.21 -14.57
N ASN A 628 4.15 27.69 -13.34
CA ASN A 628 4.07 26.82 -12.18
C ASN A 628 2.76 26.03 -12.22
N LEU A 629 2.84 24.73 -12.10
CA LEU A 629 1.70 23.82 -12.14
C LEU A 629 1.15 23.61 -10.73
N PHE A 630 -0.15 23.55 -10.61
CA PHE A 630 -0.84 23.45 -9.33
C PHE A 630 -1.84 22.31 -9.31
N ALA A 631 -2.04 21.70 -8.15
CA ALA A 631 -3.09 20.72 -7.92
C ALA A 631 -3.68 20.86 -6.51
N ALA A 632 -4.97 20.57 -6.40
CA ALA A 632 -5.68 20.48 -5.13
C ALA A 632 -6.60 19.25 -5.14
N PHE A 633 -6.67 18.56 -4.03
CA PHE A 633 -7.54 17.38 -3.93
C PHE A 633 -8.22 17.26 -2.58
N THR A 634 -9.31 16.53 -2.59
CA THR A 634 -9.98 15.99 -1.40
C THR A 634 -10.26 14.51 -1.58
N ASP A 635 -10.11 13.74 -0.53
CA ASP A 635 -10.42 12.32 -0.46
C ASP A 635 -11.16 12.06 0.86
N LEU A 636 -12.40 11.62 0.75
CA LEU A 636 -13.25 11.28 1.87
C LEU A 636 -13.57 9.80 1.83
N GLU A 637 -13.23 9.10 2.89
CA GLU A 637 -13.52 7.69 3.09
C GLU A 637 -14.44 7.51 4.29
N LEU A 638 -15.56 6.84 4.07
CA LEU A 638 -16.53 6.46 5.09
C LEU A 638 -16.68 4.95 5.05
N ALA A 639 -16.51 4.28 6.18
CA ALA A 639 -16.63 2.84 6.32
C ALA A 639 -17.49 2.45 7.53
N PHE A 640 -18.30 1.38 7.31
CA PHE A 640 -19.08 0.72 8.37
C PHE A 640 -18.45 -0.61 8.70
#